data_4ba3b3abf526b7567e74a0b4d0f20b7b
#
_entry.id   4ba3b3abf526b7567e74a0b4d0f20b7b
#
_cell.length_a   1.000
_cell.length_b   1.000
_cell.length_c   1.000
_cell.angle_alpha   90.00
_cell.angle_beta   90.00
_cell.angle_gamma   90.00
#
_symmetry.space_group_name_H-M   'P 1'
#
loop_
_entity.id
_entity.type
_entity.pdbx_description
1 polymer ?
#
loop_
_entity_poly.entity_id
_entity_poly.type
_entity_poly.pdbx_seq_one_letter_code
_entity_poly.pdbx_strand_id
1 'polypeptide(L)'
;MKVLTSVLISVVLLFGQDKGSVSGIVTSKKSGDPLIGVNVMIKGTYYGSATSIEGGFFLRNINPGSYNIEASIIGYKIILKTGIMVQPNQKTIVNFEMEETVLTIGEEVIVVGAKPLFDVDETASVTRITSDDIANKTVNSVEDILAEQVGVTKQDNEIHIRGGRIDESLFIVDGMSVKDPLSGYSGNLYISAEAVQNLEIVTGGYNAEYGQAMSGVVNIKLKEGRDNFEGAVKFTSDNWGLSGENIQHYKTDRFEFNLGGPMPILELLLPRFGVNFPGKFSFFINGYGKMYDSNLPTASKLYPHRNWGPPLNFSDESADKLMKLLALRENNDWHFLYKLSWALSPKKKLGVSYDVSLNVNQGYFMPRAFSNTYYPYSYEKILDNYNTITRESRLININWTHTLSTRSFYEIVFGRFLTLEHSAVQNLHWTEYEERLDLDPINYSILDRDGNINITYGDEFYDTGFAPEWYDIVSDNYRLDADWIYHTKKRHKIKTGLETTVTEMQVLDINEPWTGTTGLGANYDMYNAKTMFGAFYIQDRIKFEGMTVNLGMRYDYWFPGKYVEDTIDDTNTVIITDAARKKFNDETFNLFGYRGKGRLSPRFGISHPVTDNDVLYFYYGHFSQLPTFQYVYAKLNSTSQSTYQVFGNPNLNPKTTVQYELGIKHRFSDDQVLEMKAYWKDMFDYETSQTISPSNPRYSHLKFNMYFNADYARARGVEIILKSRIFARWYADINFNYSIVTGKSSSPLDNLLVQAGALSEKNLGENFMRWDKPFQFFSNLYYNHPSNWGASLRFEFGSTRRYTRSILGTSEYPDGIIEVDGVDYYIGTYEGDNPYSYFTNYNPKFFRMLGLTDINGHSAVDIKLHKTFNFGGLKYKIFIEIENLFDEEIPRRINSFTGEGYNPGEIIPYSMITWPNPNYDPSRIGKPRSTELGVQILF
;
A
#
# COMPACT_ATOMS: atom_id res chain seq x y z
N MET A 1 -3.49 -6.37 36.83
CA MET A 1 -2.04 -6.49 36.57
C MET A 1 -1.33 -7.64 37.33
N LYS A 2 -1.63 -7.93 38.59
CA LYS A 2 -0.96 -9.03 39.34
C LYS A 2 -1.42 -10.45 38.96
N VAL A 3 -2.57 -10.64 38.38
CA VAL A 3 -3.09 -11.95 37.95
C VAL A 3 -2.55 -12.36 36.58
N LEU A 4 -2.28 -11.41 35.69
CA LEU A 4 -1.70 -11.67 34.37
C LEU A 4 -0.23 -12.15 34.47
N THR A 5 0.52 -11.64 35.45
CA THR A 5 1.94 -12.01 35.64
C THR A 5 2.09 -13.43 36.20
N SER A 6 1.12 -13.90 36.96
CA SER A 6 1.17 -15.26 37.53
C SER A 6 0.81 -16.38 36.54
N VAL A 7 0.01 -16.06 35.51
CA VAL A 7 -0.33 -17.02 34.43
C VAL A 7 0.81 -17.13 33.41
N LEU A 8 1.60 -16.08 33.19
CA LEU A 8 2.75 -16.14 32.29
C LEU A 8 3.93 -16.94 32.85
N ILE A 9 4.09 -17.02 34.19
CA ILE A 9 5.20 -17.72 34.83
C ILE A 9 4.93 -19.22 35.00
N SER A 10 3.66 -19.65 35.02
CA SER A 10 3.30 -21.06 35.23
C SER A 10 3.37 -21.96 33.98
N VAL A 11 3.58 -21.39 32.77
CA VAL A 11 3.64 -22.13 31.50
C VAL A 11 5.07 -22.53 31.11
N VAL A 12 6.10 -22.02 31.79
CA VAL A 12 7.51 -22.19 31.41
C VAL A 12 8.19 -23.47 31.96
N LEU A 13 7.52 -24.21 32.78
CA LEU A 13 8.12 -25.42 33.36
C LEU A 13 7.30 -26.68 33.01
N LEU A 14 7.57 -27.30 31.84
CA LEU A 14 7.32 -28.74 31.66
C LEU A 14 7.94 -29.29 30.37
N PHE A 15 8.85 -30.25 30.55
CA PHE A 15 9.39 -31.27 29.63
C PHE A 15 10.53 -30.90 28.67
N GLY A 16 11.76 -31.06 29.10
CA GLY A 16 12.85 -31.42 28.22
C GLY A 16 12.67 -32.88 27.73
N GLN A 17 12.13 -33.05 26.52
CA GLN A 17 12.27 -34.34 25.84
C GLN A 17 13.69 -34.40 25.21
N ASP A 18 14.36 -35.56 25.42
CA ASP A 18 15.63 -35.81 24.73
C ASP A 18 15.46 -35.73 23.23
N LYS A 19 16.13 -34.78 22.60
CA LYS A 19 15.99 -34.46 21.15
C LYS A 19 17.04 -35.21 20.35
N GLY A 20 16.69 -35.56 19.11
CA GLY A 20 17.61 -36.13 18.11
C GLY A 20 18.16 -35.08 17.16
N SER A 21 18.98 -35.52 16.20
CA SER A 21 19.52 -34.67 15.14
C SER A 21 19.57 -35.40 13.79
N VAL A 22 19.53 -34.64 12.69
CA VAL A 22 19.73 -35.17 11.34
C VAL A 22 20.90 -34.45 10.66
N SER A 23 21.75 -35.19 9.98
CA SER A 23 22.84 -34.63 9.22
C SER A 23 23.04 -35.39 7.90
N GLY A 24 23.78 -34.83 6.98
CA GLY A 24 24.09 -35.47 5.72
C GLY A 24 24.88 -34.60 4.79
N ILE A 25 25.07 -35.10 3.57
CA ILE A 25 25.73 -34.38 2.49
C ILE A 25 24.76 -34.33 1.31
N VAL A 26 24.76 -33.17 0.61
CA VAL A 26 24.00 -33.00 -0.63
C VAL A 26 24.96 -32.83 -1.76
N THR A 27 24.79 -33.64 -2.81
CA THR A 27 25.64 -33.64 -3.99
C THR A 27 24.85 -33.52 -5.30
N SER A 28 25.48 -33.05 -6.36
CA SER A 28 24.92 -33.10 -7.71
C SER A 28 24.94 -34.53 -8.25
N LYS A 29 23.82 -35.05 -8.70
CA LYS A 29 23.70 -36.39 -9.29
C LYS A 29 24.53 -36.55 -10.56
N LYS A 30 24.76 -35.46 -11.30
CA LYS A 30 25.48 -35.44 -12.55
C LYS A 30 27.00 -35.37 -12.39
N SER A 31 27.49 -34.57 -11.48
CA SER A 31 28.93 -34.31 -11.31
C SER A 31 29.52 -34.94 -10.04
N GLY A 32 28.70 -35.35 -9.07
CA GLY A 32 29.14 -35.80 -7.76
C GLY A 32 29.65 -34.68 -6.83
N ASP A 33 29.69 -33.42 -7.32
CA ASP A 33 30.19 -32.29 -6.56
C ASP A 33 29.26 -31.95 -5.41
N PRO A 34 29.80 -31.51 -4.25
CA PRO A 34 28.99 -31.04 -3.13
C PRO A 34 28.24 -29.78 -3.51
N LEU A 35 26.94 -29.71 -3.17
CA LEU A 35 26.07 -28.57 -3.41
C LEU A 35 26.04 -27.68 -2.20
N ILE A 36 26.49 -26.44 -2.36
CA ILE A 36 26.56 -25.42 -1.33
C ILE A 36 25.24 -24.64 -1.30
N GLY A 37 24.72 -24.37 -0.09
CA GLY A 37 23.53 -23.54 0.07
C GLY A 37 22.22 -24.25 -0.26
N VAL A 38 22.24 -25.59 -0.35
CA VAL A 38 21.01 -26.37 -0.43
C VAL A 38 20.24 -26.23 0.88
N ASN A 39 19.01 -25.79 0.79
CA ASN A 39 18.14 -25.78 1.93
C ASN A 39 17.60 -27.20 2.20
N VAL A 40 17.94 -27.75 3.34
CA VAL A 40 17.47 -29.06 3.79
C VAL A 40 16.55 -28.85 4.98
N MET A 41 15.30 -29.34 4.89
CA MET A 41 14.29 -29.08 5.91
C MET A 41 13.40 -30.30 6.14
N ILE A 42 12.85 -30.39 7.33
CA ILE A 42 11.81 -31.36 7.66
C ILE A 42 10.46 -30.80 7.23
N LYS A 43 9.82 -31.45 6.26
CA LYS A 43 8.55 -31.00 5.67
C LYS A 43 7.44 -30.89 6.72
N GLY A 44 6.76 -29.77 6.72
CA GLY A 44 5.70 -29.48 7.70
C GLY A 44 6.23 -29.01 9.06
N THR A 45 7.54 -28.75 9.17
CA THR A 45 8.16 -28.18 10.36
C THR A 45 9.12 -27.05 9.95
N TYR A 46 9.72 -26.40 10.92
CA TYR A 46 10.69 -25.30 10.75
C TYR A 46 12.14 -25.74 10.93
N TYR A 47 12.36 -27.04 11.10
CA TYR A 47 13.71 -27.58 11.19
C TYR A 47 14.37 -27.58 9.80
N GLY A 48 15.25 -26.62 9.56
CA GLY A 48 15.96 -26.46 8.33
C GLY A 48 17.40 -26.00 8.52
N SER A 49 18.27 -26.33 7.58
CA SER A 49 19.68 -25.92 7.54
C SER A 49 20.11 -25.78 6.10
N ALA A 50 20.90 -24.73 5.78
CA ALA A 50 21.58 -24.66 4.49
C ALA A 50 22.86 -25.49 4.51
N THR A 51 23.20 -26.12 3.38
CA THR A 51 24.45 -26.89 3.26
C THR A 51 25.67 -26.00 3.25
N SER A 52 26.75 -26.48 3.90
CA SER A 52 28.07 -25.88 3.93
C SER A 52 28.79 -25.93 2.57
N ILE A 53 30.00 -25.37 2.49
CA ILE A 53 30.88 -25.43 1.33
C ILE A 53 31.19 -26.90 0.88
N GLU A 54 31.15 -27.83 1.83
CA GLU A 54 31.36 -29.25 1.59
C GLU A 54 30.05 -30.01 1.34
N GLY A 55 28.93 -29.29 1.11
CA GLY A 55 27.61 -29.88 0.92
C GLY A 55 26.98 -30.46 2.19
N GLY A 56 27.62 -30.32 3.34
CA GLY A 56 27.12 -30.84 4.62
C GLY A 56 26.00 -29.99 5.23
N PHE A 57 25.00 -30.62 5.81
CA PHE A 57 23.96 -29.98 6.61
C PHE A 57 23.79 -30.65 7.96
N PHE A 58 23.21 -29.90 8.92
CA PHE A 58 22.95 -30.40 10.26
C PHE A 58 21.69 -29.78 10.84
N LEU A 59 20.69 -30.62 11.15
CA LEU A 59 19.44 -30.26 11.80
C LEU A 59 19.49 -30.71 13.25
N ARG A 60 19.35 -29.77 14.18
CA ARG A 60 19.45 -30.01 15.63
C ARG A 60 18.10 -29.97 16.29
N ASN A 61 18.05 -30.54 17.51
CA ASN A 61 16.93 -30.37 18.42
C ASN A 61 15.58 -30.89 17.88
N ILE A 62 15.59 -31.94 17.07
CA ILE A 62 14.41 -32.55 16.49
C ILE A 62 13.76 -33.49 17.51
N ASN A 63 12.45 -33.35 17.70
CA ASN A 63 11.73 -34.31 18.54
C ASN A 63 11.79 -35.71 17.92
N PRO A 64 11.88 -36.79 18.76
CA PRO A 64 11.82 -38.14 18.23
C PRO A 64 10.54 -38.42 17.45
N GLY A 65 10.67 -39.03 16.26
CA GLY A 65 9.52 -39.27 15.38
C GLY A 65 9.92 -39.66 13.97
N SER A 66 8.95 -39.90 13.11
CA SER A 66 9.14 -40.17 11.69
C SER A 66 8.87 -38.88 10.87
N TYR A 67 9.83 -38.48 10.04
CA TYR A 67 9.80 -37.23 9.33
C TYR A 67 10.02 -37.40 7.82
N ASN A 68 9.48 -36.45 7.07
CA ASN A 68 9.79 -36.29 5.66
C ASN A 68 10.77 -35.13 5.52
N ILE A 69 11.96 -35.39 4.91
CA ILE A 69 13.00 -34.39 4.78
C ILE A 69 13.13 -34.00 3.30
N GLU A 70 13.06 -32.68 3.06
CA GLU A 70 13.15 -32.10 1.74
C GLU A 70 14.49 -31.37 1.57
N ALA A 71 15.11 -31.57 0.40
CA ALA A 71 16.29 -30.82 -0.02
C ALA A 71 15.98 -30.03 -1.28
N SER A 72 16.32 -28.74 -1.27
CA SER A 72 16.02 -27.84 -2.35
C SER A 72 17.10 -26.79 -2.54
N ILE A 73 17.44 -26.53 -3.76
CA ILE A 73 18.38 -25.48 -4.20
C ILE A 73 18.02 -25.05 -5.60
N ILE A 74 18.33 -23.82 -5.87
CA ILE A 74 18.28 -23.19 -7.18
C ILE A 74 18.95 -24.06 -8.26
N GLY A 75 18.22 -24.40 -9.34
CA GLY A 75 18.70 -25.18 -10.46
C GLY A 75 18.62 -26.67 -10.30
N TYR A 76 18.02 -27.16 -9.24
CA TYR A 76 17.86 -28.59 -8.98
C TYR A 76 16.43 -28.97 -8.61
N LYS A 77 16.04 -30.20 -8.99
CA LYS A 77 14.76 -30.78 -8.53
C LYS A 77 14.74 -30.92 -7.03
N ILE A 78 13.64 -30.55 -6.43
CA ILE A 78 13.37 -30.78 -5.01
C ILE A 78 13.30 -32.29 -4.77
N ILE A 79 14.03 -32.78 -3.76
CA ILE A 79 13.99 -34.16 -3.34
C ILE A 79 13.35 -34.27 -1.98
N LEU A 80 12.30 -35.09 -1.88
CA LEU A 80 11.64 -35.44 -0.64
C LEU A 80 11.96 -36.87 -0.24
N LYS A 81 12.62 -37.06 0.90
CA LYS A 81 12.80 -38.37 1.51
C LYS A 81 11.80 -38.54 2.63
N THR A 82 10.99 -39.60 2.55
CA THR A 82 9.89 -39.87 3.49
C THR A 82 10.26 -40.94 4.50
N GLY A 83 9.62 -40.89 5.69
CA GLY A 83 9.77 -41.93 6.69
C GLY A 83 11.12 -41.98 7.43
N ILE A 84 11.82 -40.86 7.52
CA ILE A 84 13.10 -40.78 8.25
C ILE A 84 12.82 -40.76 9.74
N MET A 85 13.31 -41.80 10.42
CA MET A 85 13.17 -41.97 11.89
C MET A 85 14.26 -41.18 12.61
N VAL A 86 13.85 -40.24 13.46
CA VAL A 86 14.72 -39.54 14.40
C VAL A 86 14.54 -40.11 15.79
N GLN A 87 15.63 -40.61 16.40
CA GLN A 87 15.63 -41.18 17.74
C GLN A 87 16.23 -40.23 18.79
N PRO A 88 15.84 -40.31 20.05
CA PRO A 88 16.36 -39.45 21.12
C PRO A 88 17.89 -39.61 21.22
N ASN A 89 18.59 -38.49 21.39
CA ASN A 89 20.05 -38.44 21.55
C ASN A 89 20.88 -39.14 20.44
N GLN A 90 20.24 -39.36 19.26
CA GLN A 90 20.93 -39.99 18.12
C GLN A 90 21.01 -39.04 16.91
N LYS A 91 22.05 -39.23 16.11
CA LYS A 91 22.29 -38.54 14.86
C LYS A 91 21.89 -39.43 13.68
N THR A 92 20.81 -39.10 12.99
CA THR A 92 20.38 -39.77 11.75
C THR A 92 21.12 -39.19 10.54
N ILE A 93 21.66 -40.05 9.69
CA ILE A 93 22.39 -39.60 8.48
C ILE A 93 21.47 -39.75 7.28
N VAL A 94 21.30 -38.65 6.49
CA VAL A 94 20.45 -38.58 5.31
C VAL A 94 21.18 -37.81 4.20
N ASN A 95 21.65 -38.49 3.15
CA ASN A 95 22.31 -37.84 2.01
C ASN A 95 21.32 -37.59 0.87
N PHE A 96 21.55 -36.56 0.05
CA PHE A 96 20.74 -36.23 -1.11
C PHE A 96 21.63 -36.13 -2.38
N GLU A 97 21.13 -36.69 -3.50
CA GLU A 97 21.73 -36.53 -4.82
C GLU A 97 20.74 -35.78 -5.70
N MET A 98 21.01 -34.50 -5.99
CA MET A 98 20.09 -33.61 -6.67
C MET A 98 20.30 -33.53 -8.17
N GLU A 99 19.23 -33.51 -8.94
CA GLU A 99 19.22 -33.41 -10.40
C GLU A 99 18.92 -31.97 -10.83
N GLU A 100 19.68 -31.46 -11.80
CA GLU A 100 19.51 -30.08 -12.30
C GLU A 100 18.10 -29.85 -12.90
N THR A 101 17.48 -28.72 -12.57
CA THR A 101 16.19 -28.28 -13.10
C THR A 101 16.12 -26.75 -13.22
N VAL A 102 15.08 -26.20 -13.80
CA VAL A 102 14.91 -24.75 -14.02
C VAL A 102 14.48 -24.01 -12.79
N LEU A 103 14.93 -22.78 -12.71
CA LEU A 103 14.58 -21.78 -11.72
C LEU A 103 13.64 -20.72 -12.22
N THR A 104 12.97 -20.10 -11.24
CA THR A 104 12.32 -18.79 -11.38
C THR A 104 12.84 -17.85 -10.29
N ILE A 105 13.17 -16.59 -10.60
CA ILE A 105 13.46 -15.56 -9.60
C ILE A 105 12.19 -15.33 -8.76
N GLY A 106 12.38 -15.27 -7.46
CA GLY A 106 11.28 -15.35 -6.51
C GLY A 106 11.06 -16.75 -5.96
N GLU A 107 11.55 -17.81 -6.62
CA GLU A 107 11.70 -19.14 -6.04
C GLU A 107 12.98 -19.30 -5.23
N GLU A 108 13.85 -18.31 -5.18
CA GLU A 108 14.98 -18.31 -4.23
C GLU A 108 14.48 -18.37 -2.77
N VAL A 109 13.17 -18.17 -2.61
CA VAL A 109 12.48 -18.19 -1.31
C VAL A 109 11.39 -19.23 -1.23
N ILE A 110 10.96 -19.82 -2.36
CA ILE A 110 9.89 -20.80 -2.31
C ILE A 110 10.45 -22.20 -2.59
N VAL A 111 11.14 -22.64 -1.64
CA VAL A 111 11.01 -23.99 -1.24
C VAL A 111 9.65 -24.14 -0.58
N VAL A 112 8.85 -25.03 -1.10
CA VAL A 112 7.61 -25.47 -0.47
C VAL A 112 7.98 -26.16 0.85
N GLY A 113 8.14 -25.34 1.85
CA GLY A 113 8.51 -25.66 3.19
C GLY A 113 8.69 -24.33 3.89
N ALA A 114 7.94 -24.05 4.94
CA ALA A 114 7.99 -22.78 5.62
C ALA A 114 9.44 -22.43 5.96
N LYS A 115 9.91 -21.27 5.45
CA LYS A 115 11.20 -20.70 5.84
C LYS A 115 11.26 -20.64 7.35
N PRO A 116 12.39 -20.94 8.00
CA PRO A 116 12.52 -20.79 9.46
C PRO A 116 12.06 -19.39 9.86
N LEU A 117 11.32 -19.29 10.96
CA LEU A 117 10.90 -18.00 11.54
C LEU A 117 12.11 -17.12 11.88
N PHE A 118 13.31 -17.72 11.94
CA PHE A 118 14.55 -17.09 12.34
C PHE A 118 15.60 -17.23 11.23
N ASP A 119 16.02 -16.11 10.66
CA ASP A 119 17.10 -16.03 9.65
C ASP A 119 18.24 -15.18 10.20
N VAL A 120 19.39 -15.81 10.38
CA VAL A 120 20.60 -15.16 10.92
C VAL A 120 21.28 -14.22 9.91
N ASP A 121 21.00 -14.38 8.63
CA ASP A 121 21.65 -13.64 7.55
C ASP A 121 20.86 -12.38 7.14
N GLU A 122 19.70 -12.13 7.71
CA GLU A 122 18.83 -11.02 7.32
C GLU A 122 19.33 -9.70 7.89
N THR A 123 19.63 -8.74 7.00
CA THR A 123 20.16 -7.41 7.34
C THR A 123 19.12 -6.31 7.25
N ALA A 124 17.84 -6.65 7.11
CA ALA A 124 16.73 -5.74 6.82
C ALA A 124 15.46 -6.17 7.54
N SER A 125 14.51 -5.24 7.69
CA SER A 125 13.15 -5.54 8.18
C SER A 125 12.29 -6.10 7.05
N VAL A 126 12.20 -7.43 6.98
CA VAL A 126 11.43 -8.14 5.96
C VAL A 126 10.37 -9.02 6.59
N THR A 127 9.12 -8.84 6.20
CA THR A 127 8.02 -9.75 6.55
C THR A 127 7.63 -10.54 5.30
N ARG A 128 7.59 -11.86 5.41
CA ARG A 128 7.16 -12.76 4.32
C ARG A 128 5.89 -13.48 4.74
N ILE A 129 4.92 -13.48 3.83
CA ILE A 129 3.60 -14.08 4.01
C ILE A 129 3.35 -15.00 2.83
N THR A 130 3.09 -16.26 3.10
CA THR A 130 2.83 -17.27 2.07
C THR A 130 1.33 -17.41 1.78
N SER A 131 0.98 -18.07 0.68
CA SER A 131 -0.42 -18.40 0.38
C SER A 131 -1.10 -19.21 1.49
N ASP A 132 -0.35 -20.06 2.21
CA ASP A 132 -0.89 -20.82 3.34
C ASP A 132 -1.18 -19.93 4.56
N ASP A 133 -0.33 -18.94 4.80
CA ASP A 133 -0.58 -17.94 5.86
C ASP A 133 -1.82 -17.10 5.51
N ILE A 134 -1.97 -16.70 4.26
CA ILE A 134 -3.12 -15.92 3.76
C ILE A 134 -4.44 -16.71 3.91
N ALA A 135 -4.44 -17.99 3.57
CA ALA A 135 -5.63 -18.84 3.62
C ALA A 135 -6.22 -18.97 5.04
N ASN A 136 -5.41 -18.75 6.09
CA ASN A 136 -5.83 -18.81 7.49
C ASN A 136 -6.28 -17.44 8.04
N LYS A 137 -6.04 -16.36 7.34
CA LYS A 137 -6.35 -14.98 7.78
C LYS A 137 -7.76 -14.53 7.36
N THR A 138 -8.23 -13.49 8.04
CA THR A 138 -9.48 -12.78 7.71
C THR A 138 -9.15 -11.61 6.79
N VAL A 139 -8.62 -11.92 5.59
CA VAL A 139 -8.16 -10.91 4.62
C VAL A 139 -8.64 -11.27 3.23
N ASN A 140 -8.94 -10.27 2.42
CA ASN A 140 -9.50 -10.45 1.08
C ASN A 140 -8.63 -9.79 0.00
N SER A 141 -7.86 -8.78 0.35
CA SER A 141 -6.96 -8.06 -0.54
C SER A 141 -5.54 -7.99 0.01
N VAL A 142 -4.60 -7.57 -0.81
CA VAL A 142 -3.22 -7.30 -0.38
C VAL A 142 -3.18 -6.15 0.62
N GLU A 143 -4.02 -5.13 0.45
CA GLU A 143 -4.13 -3.99 1.36
C GLU A 143 -4.56 -4.41 2.77
N ASP A 144 -5.48 -5.40 2.88
CA ASP A 144 -5.90 -5.93 4.18
C ASP A 144 -4.76 -6.67 4.87
N ILE A 145 -3.97 -7.44 4.09
CA ILE A 145 -2.78 -8.12 4.61
C ILE A 145 -1.75 -7.10 5.12
N LEU A 146 -1.56 -6.00 4.39
CA LEU A 146 -0.63 -4.94 4.76
C LEU A 146 -1.06 -4.23 6.04
N ALA A 147 -2.35 -3.96 6.20
CA ALA A 147 -2.90 -3.27 7.36
C ALA A 147 -2.65 -4.00 8.69
N GLU A 148 -2.43 -5.32 8.65
CA GLU A 148 -2.10 -6.12 9.83
C GLU A 148 -0.60 -6.12 10.19
N GLN A 149 0.26 -5.52 9.35
CA GLN A 149 1.71 -5.60 9.55
C GLN A 149 2.21 -4.48 10.45
N VAL A 150 3.25 -4.79 11.21
CA VAL A 150 3.96 -3.81 12.04
C VAL A 150 4.56 -2.71 11.15
N GLY A 151 4.45 -1.47 11.63
CA GLY A 151 4.95 -0.32 10.90
C GLY A 151 4.08 0.11 9.72
N VAL A 152 2.91 -0.52 9.54
CA VAL A 152 1.92 -0.13 8.53
C VAL A 152 0.72 0.50 9.23
N THR A 153 0.34 1.69 8.80
CA THR A 153 -0.85 2.40 9.26
C THR A 153 -1.84 2.51 8.10
N LYS A 154 -3.03 1.95 8.25
CA LYS A 154 -4.15 2.18 7.34
C LYS A 154 -5.00 3.31 7.89
N GLN A 155 -5.18 4.35 7.11
CA GLN A 155 -6.04 5.48 7.43
C GLN A 155 -6.74 5.92 6.16
N ASP A 156 -8.06 6.04 6.23
CA ASP A 156 -8.86 6.58 5.13
C ASP A 156 -8.60 5.85 3.78
N ASN A 157 -8.39 4.53 3.80
CA ASN A 157 -7.94 3.68 2.69
C ASN A 157 -6.52 3.98 2.16
N GLU A 158 -5.78 4.85 2.82
CA GLU A 158 -4.37 5.10 2.53
C GLU A 158 -3.49 4.18 3.36
N ILE A 159 -2.44 3.64 2.73
CA ILE A 159 -1.44 2.81 3.39
C ILE A 159 -0.17 3.62 3.60
N HIS A 160 0.18 3.84 4.85
CA HIS A 160 1.40 4.52 5.27
C HIS A 160 2.37 3.51 5.89
N ILE A 161 3.57 3.39 5.33
CA ILE A 161 4.60 2.50 5.86
C ILE A 161 5.62 3.32 6.65
N ARG A 162 5.77 3.03 7.95
CA ARG A 162 6.69 3.75 8.86
C ARG A 162 6.60 5.27 8.72
N GLY A 163 5.37 5.76 8.69
CA GLY A 163 5.09 7.20 8.71
C GLY A 163 5.36 7.97 7.42
N GLY A 164 5.65 7.30 6.31
CA GLY A 164 5.77 7.97 5.02
C GLY A 164 4.44 8.39 4.42
N ARG A 165 4.50 9.29 3.44
CA ARG A 165 3.33 9.65 2.61
C ARG A 165 2.88 8.46 1.76
N ILE A 166 1.64 8.49 1.28
CA ILE A 166 1.04 7.43 0.45
C ILE A 166 1.84 7.13 -0.82
N ASP A 167 2.43 8.15 -1.42
CA ASP A 167 3.22 8.06 -2.65
C ASP A 167 4.63 7.48 -2.46
N GLU A 168 5.07 7.23 -1.22
CA GLU A 168 6.43 6.79 -0.90
C GLU A 168 6.63 5.28 -0.87
N SER A 169 5.56 4.52 -0.95
CA SER A 169 5.60 3.07 -1.00
C SER A 169 5.66 2.57 -2.43
N LEU A 170 6.42 1.49 -2.65
CA LEU A 170 6.56 0.84 -3.95
C LEU A 170 5.88 -0.52 -3.92
N PHE A 171 4.95 -0.75 -4.84
CA PHE A 171 4.35 -2.06 -5.07
C PHE A 171 4.90 -2.66 -6.35
N ILE A 172 5.33 -3.91 -6.24
CA ILE A 172 5.91 -4.69 -7.34
C ILE A 172 5.08 -5.97 -7.50
N VAL A 173 4.64 -6.26 -8.70
CA VAL A 173 3.89 -7.46 -9.06
C VAL A 173 4.69 -8.26 -10.09
N ASP A 174 5.11 -9.48 -9.73
CA ASP A 174 5.96 -10.34 -10.56
C ASP A 174 7.17 -9.60 -11.17
N GLY A 175 7.82 -8.72 -10.39
CA GLY A 175 8.99 -7.93 -10.80
C GLY A 175 8.67 -6.58 -11.44
N MET A 176 7.41 -6.29 -11.78
CA MET A 176 6.98 -5.03 -12.40
C MET A 176 6.40 -4.06 -11.36
N SER A 177 6.90 -2.82 -11.35
CA SER A 177 6.31 -1.74 -10.54
C SER A 177 4.92 -1.38 -11.05
N VAL A 178 3.94 -1.33 -10.14
CA VAL A 178 2.56 -0.91 -10.42
C VAL A 178 2.25 0.47 -9.81
N LYS A 179 3.29 1.27 -9.59
CA LYS A 179 3.18 2.65 -9.16
C LYS A 179 2.89 3.55 -10.36
N ASP A 180 1.83 4.34 -10.26
CA ASP A 180 1.56 5.39 -11.22
C ASP A 180 2.46 6.61 -10.95
N PRO A 181 3.37 7.00 -11.84
CA PRO A 181 4.27 8.11 -11.60
C PRO A 181 3.58 9.48 -11.57
N LEU A 182 2.41 9.60 -12.20
CA LEU A 182 1.67 10.86 -12.25
C LEU A 182 1.07 11.22 -10.90
N SER A 183 0.36 10.29 -10.28
CA SER A 183 -0.26 10.47 -8.96
C SER A 183 0.63 10.04 -7.81
N GLY A 184 1.67 9.24 -8.06
CA GLY A 184 2.49 8.58 -7.03
C GLY A 184 1.81 7.39 -6.36
N TYR A 185 0.57 7.07 -6.72
CA TYR A 185 -0.21 6.03 -6.05
C TYR A 185 0.10 4.63 -6.61
N SER A 186 0.17 3.64 -5.73
CA SER A 186 0.46 2.24 -6.09
C SER A 186 -0.75 1.30 -5.97
N GLY A 187 -1.88 1.76 -5.46
CA GLY A 187 -3.09 0.97 -5.24
C GLY A 187 -4.06 0.94 -6.43
N ASN A 188 -3.63 1.35 -7.62
CA ASN A 188 -4.50 1.36 -8.81
C ASN A 188 -4.78 -0.05 -9.37
N LEU A 189 -3.93 -1.02 -9.07
CA LEU A 189 -4.12 -2.41 -9.46
C LEU A 189 -4.62 -3.21 -8.26
N TYR A 190 -5.88 -3.64 -8.28
CA TYR A 190 -6.42 -4.53 -7.26
C TYR A 190 -5.84 -5.94 -7.43
N ILE A 191 -5.40 -6.56 -6.34
CA ILE A 191 -4.88 -7.93 -6.35
C ILE A 191 -5.60 -8.73 -5.26
N SER A 192 -6.30 -9.77 -5.69
CA SER A 192 -6.93 -10.70 -4.76
C SER A 192 -5.90 -11.45 -3.92
N ALA A 193 -6.18 -11.61 -2.64
CA ALA A 193 -5.35 -12.41 -1.73
C ALA A 193 -5.19 -13.86 -2.20
N GLU A 194 -6.21 -14.44 -2.84
CA GLU A 194 -6.17 -15.79 -3.38
C GLU A 194 -5.27 -15.95 -4.62
N ALA A 195 -4.96 -14.87 -5.34
CA ALA A 195 -4.02 -14.87 -6.46
C ALA A 195 -2.56 -14.83 -6.00
N VAL A 196 -2.31 -14.46 -4.74
CA VAL A 196 -0.96 -14.29 -4.20
C VAL A 196 -0.34 -15.64 -3.83
N GLN A 197 0.86 -15.88 -4.31
CA GLN A 197 1.69 -17.01 -3.89
C GLN A 197 2.56 -16.62 -2.69
N ASN A 198 3.21 -15.46 -2.79
CA ASN A 198 4.04 -14.87 -1.73
C ASN A 198 3.90 -13.36 -1.73
N LEU A 199 3.92 -12.82 -0.55
CA LEU A 199 4.01 -11.39 -0.29
C LEU A 199 5.24 -11.13 0.56
N GLU A 200 6.12 -10.25 0.08
CA GLU A 200 7.28 -9.77 0.82
C GLU A 200 7.11 -8.28 1.10
N ILE A 201 7.10 -7.92 2.36
CA ILE A 201 6.94 -6.54 2.82
C ILE A 201 8.25 -6.11 3.45
N VAL A 202 8.92 -5.15 2.85
CA VAL A 202 10.18 -4.60 3.34
C VAL A 202 9.90 -3.19 3.87
N THR A 203 9.80 -3.06 5.18
CA THR A 203 9.51 -1.78 5.83
C THR A 203 10.74 -0.93 6.08
N GLY A 204 11.93 -1.52 5.91
CA GLY A 204 13.20 -0.82 6.03
C GLY A 204 14.38 -1.69 5.63
N GLY A 205 15.47 -1.03 5.29
CA GLY A 205 16.69 -1.75 4.93
C GLY A 205 16.66 -2.41 3.55
N TYR A 206 15.84 -1.91 2.62
CA TYR A 206 15.72 -2.55 1.31
C TYR A 206 17.00 -2.38 0.46
N ASN A 207 17.23 -3.42 -0.32
CA ASN A 207 18.40 -3.59 -1.16
C ASN A 207 18.50 -2.54 -2.28
N ALA A 208 19.69 -2.43 -2.92
CA ALA A 208 19.94 -1.45 -3.99
C ALA A 208 19.10 -1.69 -5.25
N GLU A 209 18.56 -2.89 -5.43
CA GLU A 209 17.59 -3.21 -6.49
C GLU A 209 16.29 -2.41 -6.43
N TYR A 210 15.87 -1.95 -5.25
CA TYR A 210 14.63 -1.21 -5.07
C TYR A 210 14.90 0.29 -5.13
N GLY A 211 14.30 0.97 -6.10
CA GLY A 211 14.27 2.43 -6.25
C GLY A 211 12.86 2.98 -6.18
N GLN A 212 12.72 4.30 -6.29
CA GLN A 212 11.42 5.00 -6.27
C GLN A 212 10.56 4.68 -5.02
N ALA A 213 11.23 4.33 -3.90
CA ALA A 213 10.63 4.02 -2.62
C ALA A 213 11.38 4.73 -1.51
N MET A 214 10.67 5.40 -0.61
CA MET A 214 11.22 6.06 0.57
C MET A 214 10.70 5.45 1.87
N SER A 215 9.55 4.78 1.84
CA SER A 215 8.88 4.28 3.03
C SER A 215 8.86 2.78 3.14
N GLY A 216 8.55 2.07 2.08
CA GLY A 216 8.54 0.62 2.07
C GLY A 216 8.41 0.03 0.67
N VAL A 217 8.68 -1.27 0.56
CA VAL A 217 8.51 -2.05 -0.67
C VAL A 217 7.59 -3.23 -0.39
N VAL A 218 6.59 -3.39 -1.23
CA VAL A 218 5.63 -4.50 -1.21
C VAL A 218 5.84 -5.31 -2.49
N ASN A 219 6.46 -6.47 -2.37
CA ASN A 219 6.76 -7.34 -3.50
C ASN A 219 5.80 -8.53 -3.51
N ILE A 220 4.98 -8.60 -4.54
CA ILE A 220 3.88 -9.55 -4.71
C ILE A 220 4.27 -10.55 -5.79
N LYS A 221 4.31 -11.81 -5.44
CA LYS A 221 4.44 -12.90 -6.38
C LYS A 221 3.10 -13.57 -6.59
N LEU A 222 2.65 -13.64 -7.83
CA LEU A 222 1.39 -14.26 -8.19
C LEU A 222 1.55 -15.78 -8.37
N LYS A 223 0.49 -16.53 -8.10
CA LYS A 223 0.45 -17.99 -8.30
C LYS A 223 0.72 -18.37 -9.75
N GLU A 224 1.25 -19.57 -9.94
CA GLU A 224 1.51 -20.20 -11.24
C GLU A 224 0.84 -21.57 -11.32
N GLY A 225 0.60 -22.05 -12.52
CA GLY A 225 0.13 -23.41 -12.74
C GLY A 225 1.17 -24.45 -12.36
N ARG A 226 0.73 -25.54 -11.77
CA ARG A 226 1.54 -26.71 -11.39
C ARG A 226 1.36 -27.88 -12.35
N ASP A 227 1.99 -29.02 -12.06
CA ASP A 227 1.86 -30.25 -12.86
C ASP A 227 0.45 -30.86 -12.80
N ASN A 228 -0.37 -30.53 -11.79
CA ASN A 228 -1.76 -30.99 -11.64
C ASN A 228 -2.72 -29.81 -11.77
N PHE A 229 -3.94 -30.08 -12.20
CA PHE A 229 -5.01 -29.10 -12.13
C PHE A 229 -5.43 -28.88 -10.69
N GLU A 230 -5.44 -27.63 -10.29
CA GLU A 230 -5.92 -27.16 -8.99
C GLU A 230 -6.80 -25.94 -9.21
N GLY A 231 -7.90 -25.87 -8.52
CA GLY A 231 -8.78 -24.70 -8.64
C GLY A 231 -9.68 -24.51 -7.45
N ALA A 232 -10.29 -23.32 -7.40
CA ALA A 232 -11.26 -22.97 -6.40
C ALA A 232 -12.31 -22.03 -6.99
N VAL A 233 -13.54 -22.16 -6.50
CA VAL A 233 -14.61 -21.18 -6.72
C VAL A 233 -15.11 -20.77 -5.34
N LYS A 234 -15.16 -19.46 -5.08
CA LYS A 234 -15.57 -18.87 -3.81
C LYS A 234 -16.69 -17.87 -4.06
N PHE A 235 -17.73 -17.94 -3.27
CA PHE A 235 -18.78 -16.94 -3.20
C PHE A 235 -18.97 -16.50 -1.76
N THR A 236 -19.09 -15.19 -1.54
CA THR A 236 -19.32 -14.60 -0.22
C THR A 236 -20.38 -13.52 -0.36
N SER A 237 -21.30 -13.46 0.60
CA SER A 237 -22.31 -12.41 0.65
C SER A 237 -22.63 -12.03 2.10
N ASP A 238 -23.08 -10.82 2.32
CA ASP A 238 -23.64 -10.36 3.58
C ASP A 238 -25.18 -10.46 3.61
N ASN A 239 -25.81 -10.75 2.46
CA ASN A 239 -27.26 -10.81 2.32
C ASN A 239 -27.76 -12.25 2.14
N TRP A 240 -27.87 -12.98 3.24
CA TRP A 240 -28.40 -14.35 3.25
C TRP A 240 -29.88 -14.44 3.68
N GLY A 241 -30.61 -13.32 3.61
CA GLY A 241 -32.02 -13.26 4.04
C GLY A 241 -32.20 -13.27 5.56
N LEU A 242 -31.11 -13.09 6.31
CA LEU A 242 -31.15 -12.89 7.76
C LEU A 242 -31.40 -11.40 8.00
N SER A 243 -32.54 -11.04 8.51
CA SER A 243 -32.88 -9.66 8.88
C SER A 243 -33.09 -9.56 10.38
N GLY A 244 -32.56 -8.50 10.98
CA GLY A 244 -32.73 -8.19 12.41
C GLY A 244 -32.29 -6.75 12.69
N GLU A 245 -32.75 -6.14 13.77
CA GLU A 245 -32.41 -4.76 14.14
C GLU A 245 -30.90 -4.53 14.29
N ASN A 246 -30.12 -5.59 14.51
CA ASN A 246 -28.66 -5.54 14.70
C ASN A 246 -27.86 -6.16 13.54
N ILE A 247 -28.48 -6.46 12.40
CA ILE A 247 -27.81 -7.03 11.23
C ILE A 247 -27.85 -5.97 10.12
N GLN A 248 -26.71 -5.35 9.88
CA GLN A 248 -26.56 -4.38 8.80
C GLN A 248 -26.06 -5.10 7.54
N HIS A 249 -26.67 -4.78 6.42
CA HIS A 249 -26.33 -5.32 5.11
C HIS A 249 -25.83 -4.20 4.22
N TYR A 250 -24.63 -4.40 3.67
CA TYR A 250 -24.04 -3.49 2.69
C TYR A 250 -24.23 -4.00 1.26
N LYS A 251 -25.11 -4.98 1.08
CA LYS A 251 -25.35 -5.68 -0.19
C LYS A 251 -24.05 -6.17 -0.82
N THR A 252 -23.13 -6.61 0.01
CA THR A 252 -21.84 -7.11 -0.44
C THR A 252 -22.00 -8.46 -1.11
N ASP A 253 -21.59 -8.57 -2.38
CA ASP A 253 -21.42 -9.84 -3.06
C ASP A 253 -20.00 -9.92 -3.59
N ARG A 254 -19.36 -11.05 -3.34
CA ARG A 254 -17.99 -11.31 -3.78
C ARG A 254 -17.89 -12.65 -4.47
N PHE A 255 -17.35 -12.64 -5.68
CA PHE A 255 -17.09 -13.81 -6.48
C PHE A 255 -15.61 -13.96 -6.72
N GLU A 256 -15.10 -15.15 -6.59
CA GLU A 256 -13.72 -15.43 -6.91
C GLU A 256 -13.58 -16.83 -7.47
N PHE A 257 -12.81 -16.95 -8.54
CA PHE A 257 -12.40 -18.25 -9.05
C PHE A 257 -10.92 -18.25 -9.37
N ASN A 258 -10.28 -19.38 -9.19
CA ASN A 258 -8.92 -19.63 -9.66
C ASN A 258 -8.81 -21.02 -10.25
N LEU A 259 -7.95 -21.13 -11.25
CA LEU A 259 -7.68 -22.40 -11.93
C LEU A 259 -6.23 -22.38 -12.43
N GLY A 260 -5.48 -23.39 -12.09
CA GLY A 260 -4.11 -23.57 -12.56
C GLY A 260 -3.81 -25.01 -12.90
N GLY A 261 -2.79 -25.22 -13.73
CA GLY A 261 -2.38 -26.55 -14.12
C GLY A 261 -1.53 -26.59 -15.40
N PRO A 262 -1.30 -27.76 -15.98
CA PRO A 262 -0.65 -27.88 -17.28
C PRO A 262 -1.54 -27.27 -18.37
N MET A 263 -0.95 -26.55 -19.33
CA MET A 263 -1.70 -25.89 -20.39
C MET A 263 -2.45 -26.90 -21.28
N PRO A 264 -3.81 -26.91 -21.27
CA PRO A 264 -4.57 -28.00 -21.87
C PRO A 264 -4.31 -28.18 -23.37
N ILE A 265 -4.17 -27.09 -24.11
CA ILE A 265 -3.95 -27.13 -25.56
C ILE A 265 -2.55 -27.66 -25.87
N LEU A 266 -1.51 -27.10 -25.21
CA LEU A 266 -0.12 -27.37 -25.54
C LEU A 266 0.41 -28.69 -24.93
N GLU A 267 -0.07 -29.06 -23.73
CA GLU A 267 0.40 -30.22 -22.99
C GLU A 267 -0.48 -31.47 -23.15
N LEU A 268 -1.78 -31.29 -23.42
CA LEU A 268 -2.73 -32.42 -23.46
C LEU A 268 -3.31 -32.67 -24.86
N LEU A 269 -3.66 -31.61 -25.59
CA LEU A 269 -4.34 -31.74 -26.88
C LEU A 269 -3.37 -31.93 -28.04
N LEU A 270 -2.41 -31.02 -28.23
CA LEU A 270 -1.48 -31.06 -29.37
C LEU A 270 -0.58 -32.32 -29.42
N PRO A 271 -0.09 -32.86 -28.29
CA PRO A 271 0.63 -34.14 -28.29
C PRO A 271 -0.16 -35.31 -28.85
N ARG A 272 -1.49 -35.31 -28.71
CA ARG A 272 -2.36 -36.34 -29.31
C ARG A 272 -2.37 -36.28 -30.83
N PHE A 273 -2.05 -35.16 -31.43
CA PHE A 273 -1.90 -34.95 -32.86
C PHE A 273 -0.44 -35.02 -33.34
N GLY A 274 0.50 -35.48 -32.49
CA GLY A 274 1.90 -35.58 -32.80
C GLY A 274 2.70 -34.28 -32.74
N VAL A 275 2.10 -33.20 -32.31
CA VAL A 275 2.76 -31.88 -32.15
C VAL A 275 3.26 -31.75 -30.72
N ASN A 276 4.57 -31.80 -30.53
CA ASN A 276 5.21 -31.68 -29.23
C ASN A 276 6.11 -30.45 -29.20
N PHE A 277 5.94 -29.61 -28.22
CA PHE A 277 6.80 -28.46 -27.95
C PHE A 277 7.86 -28.82 -26.90
N PRO A 278 9.08 -28.26 -26.98
CA PRO A 278 10.11 -28.51 -25.98
C PRO A 278 9.71 -27.87 -24.63
N GLY A 279 9.96 -28.60 -23.53
CA GLY A 279 9.70 -28.10 -22.18
C GLY A 279 8.27 -28.37 -21.71
N LYS A 280 7.86 -27.61 -20.69
CA LYS A 280 6.53 -27.71 -20.06
C LYS A 280 5.82 -26.37 -20.07
N PHE A 281 4.53 -26.39 -20.34
CA PHE A 281 3.65 -25.22 -20.28
C PHE A 281 2.66 -25.37 -19.13
N SER A 282 2.57 -24.35 -18.30
CA SER A 282 1.53 -24.26 -17.27
C SER A 282 0.81 -22.92 -17.34
N PHE A 283 -0.42 -22.88 -16.83
CA PHE A 283 -1.22 -21.68 -16.78
C PHE A 283 -1.85 -21.48 -15.42
N PHE A 284 -2.14 -20.24 -15.09
CA PHE A 284 -2.93 -19.85 -13.93
C PHE A 284 -3.90 -18.74 -14.34
N ILE A 285 -5.13 -18.85 -13.90
CA ILE A 285 -6.20 -17.86 -14.12
C ILE A 285 -6.80 -17.53 -12.75
N ASN A 286 -7.01 -16.26 -12.48
CA ASN A 286 -7.80 -15.80 -11.34
C ASN A 286 -8.78 -14.74 -11.83
N GLY A 287 -10.01 -14.83 -11.38
CA GLY A 287 -11.04 -13.83 -11.59
C GLY A 287 -11.68 -13.47 -10.27
N TYR A 288 -11.87 -12.20 -10.04
CA TYR A 288 -12.42 -11.64 -8.81
C TYR A 288 -13.43 -10.55 -9.16
N GLY A 289 -14.53 -10.50 -8.42
CA GLY A 289 -15.50 -9.43 -8.47
C GLY A 289 -16.06 -9.15 -7.09
N LYS A 290 -16.11 -7.90 -6.67
CA LYS A 290 -16.72 -7.44 -5.44
C LYS A 290 -17.60 -6.24 -5.75
N MET A 291 -18.83 -6.32 -5.33
CA MET A 291 -19.80 -5.23 -5.43
C MET A 291 -20.40 -4.99 -4.06
N TYR A 292 -20.41 -3.75 -3.61
CA TYR A 292 -20.93 -3.41 -2.29
C TYR A 292 -21.35 -1.95 -2.20
N ASP A 293 -22.35 -1.69 -1.36
CA ASP A 293 -22.67 -0.35 -0.89
C ASP A 293 -21.91 -0.09 0.41
N SER A 294 -21.65 1.16 0.73
CA SER A 294 -21.14 1.54 2.05
C SER A 294 -22.29 1.78 3.03
N ASN A 295 -21.96 2.24 4.21
CA ASN A 295 -22.97 2.76 5.17
C ASN A 295 -23.45 4.17 4.82
N LEU A 296 -23.00 4.72 3.70
CA LEU A 296 -23.35 6.05 3.21
C LEU A 296 -24.53 5.97 2.25
N PRO A 297 -25.33 7.04 2.11
CA PRO A 297 -26.31 7.13 1.03
C PRO A 297 -25.66 6.98 -0.35
N THR A 298 -26.32 6.33 -1.28
CA THR A 298 -25.82 6.01 -2.61
C THR A 298 -26.67 6.62 -3.71
N ALA A 299 -26.08 6.98 -4.83
CA ALA A 299 -26.82 7.39 -6.03
C ALA A 299 -27.74 6.27 -6.54
N SER A 300 -28.83 6.64 -7.19
CA SER A 300 -29.75 5.70 -7.80
C SER A 300 -29.13 4.96 -9.00
N LYS A 301 -28.11 5.59 -9.65
CA LYS A 301 -27.41 5.07 -10.83
C LYS A 301 -25.93 5.37 -10.77
N LEU A 302 -25.12 4.47 -11.33
CA LEU A 302 -23.71 4.69 -11.60
C LEU A 302 -23.50 4.79 -13.12
N TYR A 303 -22.60 5.69 -13.53
CA TYR A 303 -22.35 5.99 -14.93
C TYR A 303 -20.86 5.76 -15.24
N PRO A 304 -20.47 4.54 -15.63
CA PRO A 304 -19.09 4.25 -15.97
C PRO A 304 -18.65 4.98 -17.24
N HIS A 305 -17.37 5.26 -17.34
CA HIS A 305 -16.78 5.84 -18.56
C HIS A 305 -16.91 4.88 -19.76
N ARG A 306 -17.16 5.45 -20.96
CA ARG A 306 -17.39 4.66 -22.18
C ARG A 306 -16.18 4.60 -23.11
N ASN A 307 -15.36 5.63 -23.12
CA ASN A 307 -14.42 5.91 -24.22
C ASN A 307 -12.96 5.70 -23.81
N TRP A 308 -12.67 4.67 -23.05
CA TRP A 308 -11.30 4.24 -22.88
C TRP A 308 -10.77 3.70 -24.21
N GLY A 309 -10.25 4.56 -25.07
CA GLY A 309 -9.72 4.27 -26.37
C GLY A 309 -9.34 2.82 -26.72
N PRO A 310 -9.11 2.49 -27.97
CA PRO A 310 -9.07 1.10 -28.38
C PRO A 310 -8.04 0.26 -27.60
N PRO A 311 -8.29 -1.00 -27.27
CA PRO A 311 -8.10 -1.96 -28.36
C PRO A 311 -9.18 -3.02 -28.54
N LEU A 312 -10.30 -2.93 -27.89
CA LEU A 312 -11.38 -3.85 -28.18
C LEU A 312 -12.47 -3.06 -28.88
N ASN A 313 -12.69 -3.33 -30.16
CA ASN A 313 -13.75 -2.76 -31.00
C ASN A 313 -15.13 -3.22 -30.48
N PHE A 314 -15.45 -2.91 -29.23
CA PHE A 314 -16.85 -2.96 -28.80
C PHE A 314 -17.55 -1.75 -29.36
N SER A 315 -18.74 -1.97 -29.95
CA SER A 315 -19.63 -0.85 -30.21
C SER A 315 -19.90 -0.13 -28.89
N ASP A 316 -19.99 1.19 -28.88
CA ASP A 316 -20.25 1.99 -27.66
C ASP A 316 -21.43 1.42 -26.85
N GLU A 317 -22.47 0.93 -27.53
CA GLU A 317 -23.64 0.32 -26.91
C GLU A 317 -23.34 -0.98 -26.16
N SER A 318 -22.44 -1.82 -26.66
CA SER A 318 -22.07 -3.08 -26.01
C SER A 318 -21.20 -2.85 -24.79
N ALA A 319 -20.25 -1.91 -24.89
CA ALA A 319 -19.41 -1.49 -23.79
C ALA A 319 -20.26 -0.88 -22.67
N ASP A 320 -21.20 0.00 -23.00
CA ASP A 320 -22.13 0.62 -22.06
C ASP A 320 -23.00 -0.42 -21.33
N LYS A 321 -23.55 -1.40 -22.03
CA LYS A 321 -24.33 -2.49 -21.42
C LYS A 321 -23.49 -3.33 -20.47
N LEU A 322 -22.27 -3.68 -20.88
CA LEU A 322 -21.35 -4.45 -20.04
C LEU A 322 -20.98 -3.67 -18.78
N MET A 323 -20.59 -2.41 -18.94
CA MET A 323 -20.20 -1.58 -17.81
C MET A 323 -21.35 -1.30 -16.85
N LYS A 324 -22.58 -1.10 -17.35
CA LYS A 324 -23.78 -1.00 -16.50
C LYS A 324 -24.08 -2.30 -15.74
N LEU A 325 -23.75 -3.45 -16.31
CA LEU A 325 -23.88 -4.74 -15.63
C LEU A 325 -22.84 -4.88 -14.51
N LEU A 326 -21.62 -4.37 -14.71
CA LEU A 326 -20.52 -4.46 -13.77
C LEU A 326 -20.59 -3.42 -12.65
N ALA A 327 -21.22 -2.26 -12.88
CA ALA A 327 -21.34 -1.17 -11.93
C ALA A 327 -22.73 -1.14 -11.28
N LEU A 328 -23.03 -2.12 -10.46
CA LEU A 328 -24.38 -2.32 -9.89
C LEU A 328 -24.57 -1.64 -8.54
N ARG A 329 -23.48 -1.24 -7.85
CA ARG A 329 -23.49 -0.70 -6.48
C ARG A 329 -22.57 0.48 -6.36
N GLU A 330 -22.53 1.11 -5.19
CA GLU A 330 -21.64 2.24 -4.93
C GLU A 330 -20.19 1.95 -5.29
N ASN A 331 -19.71 0.75 -4.93
CA ASN A 331 -18.36 0.32 -5.21
C ASN A 331 -18.38 -1.01 -5.96
N ASN A 332 -17.64 -1.07 -7.06
CA ASN A 332 -17.55 -2.23 -7.93
C ASN A 332 -16.09 -2.45 -8.30
N ASP A 333 -15.50 -3.52 -7.79
CA ASP A 333 -14.12 -3.91 -8.02
C ASP A 333 -14.08 -5.19 -8.83
N TRP A 334 -13.42 -5.16 -9.96
CA TRP A 334 -13.24 -6.30 -10.84
C TRP A 334 -11.76 -6.51 -11.13
N HIS A 335 -11.33 -7.76 -11.10
CA HIS A 335 -9.96 -8.13 -11.36
C HIS A 335 -9.90 -9.44 -12.14
N PHE A 336 -9.03 -9.48 -13.13
CA PHE A 336 -8.77 -10.67 -13.92
C PHE A 336 -7.27 -10.81 -14.18
N LEU A 337 -6.73 -11.99 -13.83
CA LEU A 337 -5.35 -12.37 -14.05
C LEU A 337 -5.27 -13.61 -14.93
N TYR A 338 -4.45 -13.56 -15.94
CA TYR A 338 -4.01 -14.72 -16.72
C TYR A 338 -2.48 -14.80 -16.73
N LYS A 339 -1.93 -15.95 -16.36
CA LYS A 339 -0.49 -16.18 -16.36
C LYS A 339 -0.15 -17.47 -17.09
N LEU A 340 0.77 -17.38 -18.03
CA LEU A 340 1.33 -18.50 -18.79
C LEU A 340 2.82 -18.64 -18.43
N SER A 341 3.24 -19.84 -18.08
CA SER A 341 4.64 -20.16 -17.80
C SER A 341 5.12 -21.25 -18.74
N TRP A 342 6.24 -21.01 -19.41
CA TRP A 342 6.90 -21.96 -20.29
C TRP A 342 8.29 -22.27 -19.78
N ALA A 343 8.44 -23.44 -19.17
CA ALA A 343 9.74 -24.00 -18.78
C ALA A 343 10.39 -24.67 -20.00
N LEU A 344 11.04 -23.86 -20.85
CA LEU A 344 11.64 -24.30 -22.14
C LEU A 344 12.70 -25.40 -21.94
N SER A 345 13.45 -25.32 -20.88
CA SER A 345 14.47 -26.29 -20.48
C SER A 345 14.76 -26.14 -18.99
N PRO A 346 15.48 -27.10 -18.35
CA PRO A 346 15.94 -26.94 -16.97
C PRO A 346 16.78 -25.69 -16.63
N LYS A 347 17.01 -24.80 -17.58
CA LYS A 347 17.79 -23.57 -17.38
C LYS A 347 17.11 -22.32 -17.93
N LYS A 348 15.96 -22.46 -18.60
CA LYS A 348 15.32 -21.35 -19.29
C LYS A 348 13.81 -21.37 -19.06
N LYS A 349 13.28 -20.27 -18.57
CA LYS A 349 11.85 -20.08 -18.34
C LYS A 349 11.39 -18.75 -18.94
N LEU A 350 10.23 -18.77 -19.57
CA LEU A 350 9.48 -17.61 -20.02
C LEU A 350 8.16 -17.57 -19.27
N GLY A 351 7.88 -16.46 -18.63
CA GLY A 351 6.59 -16.15 -18.05
C GLY A 351 5.93 -15.00 -18.81
N VAL A 352 4.64 -15.10 -19.02
CA VAL A 352 3.82 -14.00 -19.57
C VAL A 352 2.59 -13.88 -18.70
N SER A 353 2.32 -12.67 -18.19
CA SER A 353 1.08 -12.40 -17.45
C SER A 353 0.35 -11.20 -18.03
N TYR A 354 -0.96 -11.28 -17.96
CA TYR A 354 -1.89 -10.19 -18.23
C TYR A 354 -2.79 -10.03 -17.02
N ASP A 355 -2.78 -8.85 -16.44
CA ASP A 355 -3.51 -8.51 -15.24
C ASP A 355 -4.30 -7.24 -15.52
N VAL A 356 -5.59 -7.26 -15.23
CA VAL A 356 -6.49 -6.12 -15.43
C VAL A 356 -7.38 -5.94 -14.22
N SER A 357 -7.50 -4.72 -13.75
CA SER A 357 -8.48 -4.33 -12.75
C SER A 357 -9.35 -3.19 -13.26
N LEU A 358 -10.61 -3.21 -12.87
CA LEU A 358 -11.60 -2.18 -13.14
C LEU A 358 -12.28 -1.84 -11.82
N ASN A 359 -12.25 -0.56 -11.45
CA ASN A 359 -12.96 -0.03 -10.31
C ASN A 359 -13.94 1.05 -10.79
N VAL A 360 -15.20 0.93 -10.41
CA VAL A 360 -16.24 1.92 -10.68
C VAL A 360 -16.92 2.29 -9.38
N ASN A 361 -16.83 3.55 -8.97
CA ASN A 361 -17.40 4.03 -7.71
C ASN A 361 -18.00 5.44 -7.83
N GLN A 362 -18.74 5.85 -6.81
CA GLN A 362 -19.37 7.18 -6.76
C GLN A 362 -18.42 8.35 -6.46
N GLY A 363 -17.13 8.14 -6.43
CA GLY A 363 -16.17 9.20 -6.20
C GLY A 363 -16.10 9.75 -4.78
N TYR A 364 -16.77 9.11 -3.80
CA TYR A 364 -16.68 9.49 -2.39
C TYR A 364 -15.26 9.36 -1.85
N PHE A 365 -14.45 8.64 -2.55
CA PHE A 365 -13.07 8.35 -2.25
C PHE A 365 -12.14 9.11 -3.19
N MET A 366 -11.86 10.36 -2.88
CA MET A 366 -10.74 11.04 -3.51
C MET A 366 -9.48 10.81 -2.67
N PRO A 367 -8.46 10.09 -3.17
CA PRO A 367 -7.16 10.01 -2.52
C PRO A 367 -6.44 11.36 -2.51
N ARG A 368 -7.02 12.38 -3.12
CA ARG A 368 -6.49 13.74 -3.11
C ARG A 368 -6.86 14.41 -1.80
N ALA A 369 -5.84 14.79 -1.06
CA ALA A 369 -5.82 15.36 0.27
C ALA A 369 -6.66 16.65 0.52
N PHE A 370 -7.60 17.00 -0.35
CA PHE A 370 -8.27 18.29 -0.35
C PHE A 370 -9.62 18.31 0.34
N SER A 371 -10.27 17.17 0.43
CA SER A 371 -11.58 17.12 1.03
C SER A 371 -11.45 16.58 2.45
N ASN A 372 -11.86 17.39 3.40
CA ASN A 372 -12.08 16.92 4.76
C ASN A 372 -13.37 16.07 4.86
N THR A 373 -14.04 15.79 3.77
CA THR A 373 -15.30 15.04 3.70
C THR A 373 -15.11 13.82 2.80
N TYR A 374 -15.42 12.64 3.32
CA TYR A 374 -15.41 11.38 2.58
C TYR A 374 -16.71 11.12 1.83
N TYR A 375 -17.66 12.00 1.98
CA TYR A 375 -18.99 11.90 1.43
C TYR A 375 -19.42 13.29 0.96
N PRO A 376 -20.03 13.43 -0.22
CA PRO A 376 -20.45 14.72 -0.74
C PRO A 376 -21.75 15.17 -0.09
N TYR A 377 -21.70 15.48 1.17
CA TYR A 377 -22.85 15.77 2.03
C TYR A 377 -23.80 16.82 1.43
N SER A 378 -23.27 17.86 0.84
CA SER A 378 -24.07 18.90 0.18
C SER A 378 -24.85 18.40 -1.07
N TYR A 379 -24.54 17.21 -1.58
CA TYR A 379 -25.25 16.57 -2.70
C TYR A 379 -26.18 15.44 -2.25
N GLU A 380 -26.40 15.23 -0.94
CA GLU A 380 -27.15 14.07 -0.44
C GLU A 380 -28.54 13.92 -1.08
N LYS A 381 -29.21 15.02 -1.41
CA LYS A 381 -30.51 15.01 -2.08
C LYS A 381 -30.44 14.72 -3.59
N ILE A 382 -29.28 14.96 -4.20
CA ILE A 382 -29.04 14.83 -5.66
C ILE A 382 -27.76 14.04 -5.94
N LEU A 383 -27.57 12.92 -5.27
CA LEU A 383 -26.35 12.08 -5.41
C LEU A 383 -26.11 11.58 -6.84
N ASP A 384 -27.16 11.44 -7.67
CA ASP A 384 -27.01 11.15 -9.09
C ASP A 384 -26.25 12.24 -9.87
N ASN A 385 -26.18 13.46 -9.32
CA ASN A 385 -25.45 14.60 -9.87
C ASN A 385 -24.04 14.74 -9.29
N TYR A 386 -23.58 13.74 -8.56
CA TYR A 386 -22.19 13.65 -8.11
C TYR A 386 -21.36 12.75 -9.04
N ASN A 387 -20.05 12.87 -8.96
CA ASN A 387 -19.13 12.18 -9.86
C ASN A 387 -19.16 10.66 -9.70
N THR A 388 -19.11 9.96 -10.82
CA THR A 388 -18.70 8.56 -10.89
C THR A 388 -17.26 8.51 -11.36
N ILE A 389 -16.40 7.80 -10.62
CA ILE A 389 -15.01 7.59 -10.98
C ILE A 389 -14.85 6.17 -11.52
N THR A 390 -14.28 6.07 -12.70
CA THR A 390 -13.90 4.81 -13.34
C THR A 390 -12.39 4.74 -13.42
N ARG A 391 -11.79 3.73 -12.80
CA ARG A 391 -10.36 3.44 -12.91
C ARG A 391 -10.15 2.10 -13.55
N GLU A 392 -9.32 2.07 -14.57
CA GLU A 392 -8.88 0.84 -15.19
C GLU A 392 -7.36 0.76 -15.15
N SER A 393 -6.82 -0.38 -14.74
CA SER A 393 -5.39 -0.65 -14.75
C SER A 393 -5.11 -1.94 -15.51
N ARG A 394 -4.12 -1.92 -16.38
CA ARG A 394 -3.70 -3.07 -17.19
C ARG A 394 -2.21 -3.26 -17.05
N LEU A 395 -1.80 -4.45 -16.62
CA LEU A 395 -0.41 -4.86 -16.53
C LEU A 395 -0.14 -6.01 -17.50
N ILE A 396 0.77 -5.81 -18.43
CA ILE A 396 1.37 -6.88 -19.24
C ILE A 396 2.79 -7.06 -18.75
N ASN A 397 3.17 -8.29 -18.42
CA ASN A 397 4.49 -8.59 -17.93
C ASN A 397 5.07 -9.81 -18.66
N ILE A 398 6.28 -9.68 -19.18
CA ILE A 398 7.05 -10.74 -19.83
C ILE A 398 8.34 -10.90 -19.05
N ASN A 399 8.52 -12.08 -18.48
CA ASN A 399 9.65 -12.40 -17.63
C ASN A 399 10.49 -13.53 -18.25
N TRP A 400 11.75 -13.29 -18.51
CA TRP A 400 12.71 -14.26 -19.02
C TRP A 400 13.80 -14.54 -18.00
N THR A 401 13.89 -15.79 -17.54
CA THR A 401 14.96 -16.23 -16.63
C THR A 401 15.86 -17.26 -17.31
N HIS A 402 17.18 -17.06 -17.21
CA HIS A 402 18.17 -18.00 -17.73
C HIS A 402 19.28 -18.27 -16.72
N THR A 403 19.36 -19.50 -16.27
CA THR A 403 20.44 -20.01 -15.42
C THR A 403 21.66 -20.38 -16.29
N LEU A 404 22.71 -19.57 -16.20
CA LEU A 404 23.97 -19.78 -16.93
C LEU A 404 24.78 -20.91 -16.32
N SER A 405 24.81 -20.97 -15.00
CA SER A 405 25.52 -21.98 -14.22
C SER A 405 24.90 -22.11 -12.83
N THR A 406 25.36 -23.06 -12.02
CA THR A 406 24.94 -23.19 -10.59
C THR A 406 25.28 -21.96 -9.72
N ARG A 407 25.99 -20.97 -10.28
CA ARG A 407 26.42 -19.76 -9.57
C ARG A 407 26.00 -18.47 -10.25
N SER A 408 25.42 -18.55 -11.43
CA SER A 408 25.11 -17.36 -12.21
C SER A 408 23.80 -17.53 -12.96
N PHE A 409 22.94 -16.56 -12.84
CA PHE A 409 21.72 -16.45 -13.62
C PHE A 409 21.37 -14.98 -13.86
N TYR A 410 20.58 -14.74 -14.87
CA TYR A 410 20.02 -13.42 -15.14
C TYR A 410 18.53 -13.50 -15.38
N GLU A 411 17.87 -12.40 -15.12
CA GLU A 411 16.46 -12.19 -15.39
C GLU A 411 16.28 -10.90 -16.18
N ILE A 412 15.38 -10.95 -17.14
CA ILE A 412 14.94 -9.76 -17.88
C ILE A 412 13.42 -9.71 -17.75
N VAL A 413 12.93 -8.59 -17.26
CA VAL A 413 11.50 -8.29 -17.16
C VAL A 413 11.19 -7.14 -18.09
N PHE A 414 10.24 -7.33 -18.98
CA PHE A 414 9.66 -6.28 -19.79
C PHE A 414 8.18 -6.17 -19.48
N GLY A 415 7.71 -4.97 -19.14
CA GLY A 415 6.32 -4.76 -18.77
C GLY A 415 5.75 -3.46 -19.31
N ARG A 416 4.43 -3.46 -19.45
CA ARG A 416 3.62 -2.26 -19.70
C ARG A 416 2.56 -2.16 -18.62
N PHE A 417 2.55 -1.04 -17.92
CA PHE A 417 1.52 -0.72 -16.94
C PHE A 417 0.77 0.54 -17.39
N LEU A 418 -0.49 0.35 -17.77
CA LEU A 418 -1.39 1.39 -18.21
C LEU A 418 -2.43 1.64 -17.14
N THR A 419 -2.60 2.90 -16.74
CA THR A 419 -3.67 3.37 -15.87
C THR A 419 -4.52 4.40 -16.61
N LEU A 420 -5.81 4.25 -16.47
CA LEU A 420 -6.84 5.09 -17.06
C LEU A 420 -7.78 5.50 -15.94
N GLU A 421 -7.98 6.80 -15.74
CA GLU A 421 -8.88 7.32 -14.73
C GLU A 421 -9.79 8.37 -15.34
N HIS A 422 -11.10 8.18 -15.20
CA HIS A 422 -12.12 9.11 -15.66
C HIS A 422 -13.08 9.46 -14.55
N SER A 423 -13.41 10.72 -14.43
CA SER A 423 -14.42 11.22 -13.50
C SER A 423 -15.41 12.12 -14.23
N ALA A 424 -16.67 11.75 -14.17
CA ALA A 424 -17.75 12.53 -14.75
C ALA A 424 -19.06 12.33 -13.99
N VAL A 425 -19.94 13.32 -14.05
CA VAL A 425 -21.33 13.20 -13.61
C VAL A 425 -22.14 12.58 -14.75
N GLN A 426 -22.82 11.45 -14.46
CA GLN A 426 -23.70 10.77 -15.43
C GLN A 426 -23.01 10.44 -16.79
N ASN A 427 -21.68 10.36 -16.80
CA ASN A 427 -20.88 10.18 -18.01
C ASN A 427 -21.11 11.27 -19.07
N LEU A 428 -21.47 12.46 -18.63
CA LEU A 428 -21.66 13.61 -19.51
C LEU A 428 -20.32 14.20 -19.95
N HIS A 429 -20.31 14.80 -21.12
CA HIS A 429 -19.18 15.63 -21.54
C HIS A 429 -19.16 16.92 -20.72
N TRP A 430 -18.00 17.49 -20.41
CA TRP A 430 -17.90 18.69 -19.56
C TRP A 430 -18.68 19.89 -20.09
N THR A 431 -18.93 19.98 -21.40
CA THR A 431 -19.72 21.07 -22.02
C THR A 431 -21.22 20.97 -21.73
N GLU A 432 -21.68 19.86 -21.16
CA GLU A 432 -23.08 19.62 -20.79
C GLU A 432 -23.32 19.85 -19.29
N TYR A 433 -22.29 20.30 -18.57
CA TYR A 433 -22.40 20.54 -17.13
C TYR A 433 -23.14 21.83 -16.82
N GLU A 434 -23.99 21.75 -15.81
CA GLU A 434 -24.76 22.87 -15.31
C GLU A 434 -24.25 23.29 -13.92
N GLU A 435 -24.30 24.59 -13.65
CA GLU A 435 -23.92 25.16 -12.37
C GLU A 435 -24.79 24.59 -11.25
N ARG A 436 -24.14 24.25 -10.13
CA ARG A 436 -24.83 23.80 -8.91
C ARG A 436 -25.48 24.98 -8.24
N LEU A 437 -26.73 24.83 -7.86
CA LEU A 437 -27.52 25.84 -7.16
C LEU A 437 -28.15 25.23 -5.91
N ASP A 438 -28.08 26.01 -4.84
CA ASP A 438 -28.87 25.87 -3.65
C ASP A 438 -29.98 26.91 -3.80
N LEU A 439 -31.23 26.48 -3.92
CA LEU A 439 -32.37 27.35 -4.20
C LEU A 439 -32.96 27.96 -2.93
N ASP A 440 -32.62 27.44 -1.77
CA ASP A 440 -32.96 28.00 -0.47
C ASP A 440 -31.71 28.32 0.37
N PRO A 441 -30.76 29.06 -0.19
CA PRO A 441 -29.50 29.35 0.45
C PRO A 441 -29.70 30.11 1.77
N ILE A 442 -28.71 30.01 2.65
CA ILE A 442 -28.66 30.78 3.86
C ILE A 442 -28.58 32.28 3.52
N ASN A 443 -29.65 32.99 3.75
CA ASN A 443 -29.65 34.43 3.58
C ASN A 443 -29.19 35.12 4.88
N TYR A 444 -28.03 35.73 4.86
CA TYR A 444 -27.56 36.63 5.90
C TYR A 444 -28.17 37.98 5.70
N SER A 445 -29.26 38.27 6.40
CA SER A 445 -29.68 39.63 6.59
C SER A 445 -28.99 40.18 7.85
N ILE A 446 -27.93 40.97 7.65
CA ILE A 446 -27.00 41.30 8.71
C ILE A 446 -27.64 42.17 9.82
N LEU A 447 -28.68 42.93 9.53
CA LEU A 447 -29.45 43.69 10.56
C LEU A 447 -30.84 43.98 10.04
N ASP A 448 -31.84 43.68 10.79
CA ASP A 448 -33.15 44.28 10.55
C ASP A 448 -33.19 45.76 11.00
N ARG A 449 -34.31 46.43 10.77
CA ARG A 449 -34.45 47.84 11.13
C ARG A 449 -34.35 48.09 12.63
N ASP A 450 -34.47 47.08 13.44
CA ASP A 450 -34.43 47.12 14.89
C ASP A 450 -33.09 46.69 15.46
N GLY A 451 -32.10 46.38 14.57
CA GLY A 451 -30.74 45.95 14.92
C GLY A 451 -30.59 44.47 15.28
N ASN A 452 -31.61 43.65 14.99
CA ASN A 452 -31.53 42.20 15.21
C ASN A 452 -30.89 41.51 13.97
N ILE A 453 -30.17 40.45 14.21
CA ILE A 453 -29.63 39.59 13.15
C ILE A 453 -30.77 38.68 12.72
N ASN A 454 -31.28 38.87 11.51
CA ASN A 454 -32.22 37.93 10.87
C ASN A 454 -31.43 36.99 9.96
N ILE A 455 -31.45 35.73 10.29
CA ILE A 455 -30.86 34.65 9.50
C ILE A 455 -31.98 33.77 8.97
N THR A 456 -32.11 33.69 7.67
CA THR A 456 -32.99 32.71 7.03
C THR A 456 -32.11 31.49 6.74
N TYR A 457 -32.50 30.36 7.29
CA TYR A 457 -31.77 29.13 7.19
C TYR A 457 -32.18 28.36 5.93
N GLY A 458 -31.26 28.07 5.03
CA GLY A 458 -31.42 27.04 4.04
C GLY A 458 -31.13 25.67 4.63
N ASP A 459 -31.17 24.64 3.82
CA ASP A 459 -30.90 23.29 4.28
C ASP A 459 -29.44 22.78 4.02
N GLU A 460 -28.58 23.64 3.45
CA GLU A 460 -27.18 23.38 3.09
C GLU A 460 -26.98 22.36 1.95
N PHE A 461 -28.04 21.92 1.31
CA PHE A 461 -27.98 20.99 0.21
C PHE A 461 -28.14 21.68 -1.14
N TYR A 462 -27.46 21.17 -2.14
CA TYR A 462 -27.73 21.58 -3.51
C TYR A 462 -29.03 20.94 -4.00
N ASP A 463 -29.86 21.73 -4.71
CA ASP A 463 -31.11 21.29 -5.30
C ASP A 463 -30.95 20.90 -6.77
N THR A 464 -30.02 21.53 -7.48
CA THR A 464 -29.79 21.31 -8.91
C THR A 464 -28.31 21.45 -9.28
N GLY A 465 -27.99 21.08 -10.52
CA GLY A 465 -26.67 21.19 -11.07
C GLY A 465 -25.76 20.02 -10.75
N PHE A 466 -24.50 20.08 -11.12
CA PHE A 466 -23.57 18.97 -11.10
C PHE A 466 -22.36 19.25 -10.21
N ALA A 467 -21.67 18.20 -9.79
CA ALA A 467 -20.38 18.31 -9.13
C ALA A 467 -19.33 18.95 -10.08
N PRO A 468 -18.41 19.79 -9.56
CA PRO A 468 -17.63 20.70 -10.40
C PRO A 468 -16.49 20.03 -11.15
N GLU A 469 -16.16 18.79 -10.88
CA GLU A 469 -14.97 18.14 -11.41
C GLU A 469 -15.28 17.26 -12.62
N TRP A 470 -14.48 17.38 -13.65
CA TRP A 470 -14.44 16.47 -14.78
C TRP A 470 -12.98 16.22 -15.17
N TYR A 471 -12.56 14.96 -15.30
CA TYR A 471 -11.23 14.67 -15.76
C TYR A 471 -11.10 13.34 -16.51
N ASP A 472 -10.12 13.33 -17.43
CA ASP A 472 -9.56 12.16 -18.10
C ASP A 472 -8.06 12.13 -17.94
N ILE A 473 -7.54 11.08 -17.34
CA ILE A 473 -6.12 10.91 -17.04
C ILE A 473 -5.64 9.56 -17.56
N VAL A 474 -4.55 9.58 -18.31
CA VAL A 474 -3.89 8.37 -18.82
C VAL A 474 -2.43 8.39 -18.42
N SER A 475 -1.93 7.29 -17.87
CA SER A 475 -0.51 7.06 -17.61
C SER A 475 -0.09 5.73 -18.19
N ASP A 476 0.78 5.72 -19.18
CA ASP A 476 1.26 4.54 -19.91
C ASP A 476 2.76 4.36 -19.67
N ASN A 477 3.11 3.31 -18.94
CA ASN A 477 4.45 3.04 -18.44
C ASN A 477 5.02 1.80 -19.11
N TYR A 478 6.11 1.94 -19.85
CA TYR A 478 6.92 0.85 -20.41
C TYR A 478 8.19 0.71 -19.60
N ARG A 479 8.40 -0.47 -19.03
CA ARG A 479 9.55 -0.74 -18.16
C ARG A 479 10.35 -1.95 -18.63
N LEU A 480 11.67 -1.81 -18.56
CA LEU A 480 12.64 -2.88 -18.79
C LEU A 480 13.55 -2.98 -17.57
N ASP A 481 13.61 -4.15 -16.97
CA ASP A 481 14.54 -4.50 -15.92
C ASP A 481 15.45 -5.64 -16.38
N ALA A 482 16.72 -5.56 -16.07
CA ALA A 482 17.69 -6.61 -16.38
C ALA A 482 18.61 -6.80 -15.17
N ASP A 483 18.48 -7.94 -14.53
CA ASP A 483 19.21 -8.30 -13.32
C ASP A 483 20.17 -9.46 -13.57
N TRP A 484 21.36 -9.37 -13.04
CA TRP A 484 22.35 -10.44 -13.05
C TRP A 484 22.82 -10.75 -11.63
N ILE A 485 22.77 -12.04 -11.27
CA ILE A 485 23.20 -12.54 -9.97
C ILE A 485 24.35 -13.51 -10.15
N TYR A 486 25.41 -13.31 -9.35
CA TYR A 486 26.60 -14.14 -9.37
C TYR A 486 27.09 -14.49 -7.96
N HIS A 487 27.19 -15.79 -7.66
CA HIS A 487 27.76 -16.33 -6.43
C HIS A 487 29.23 -16.69 -6.62
N THR A 488 30.13 -16.03 -5.93
CA THR A 488 31.55 -16.36 -5.96
C THR A 488 31.86 -17.60 -5.12
N LYS A 489 33.02 -18.19 -5.33
CA LYS A 489 33.53 -19.25 -4.45
C LYS A 489 33.90 -18.74 -3.04
N LYS A 490 34.05 -17.43 -2.87
CA LYS A 490 34.54 -16.76 -1.66
C LYS A 490 33.46 -16.09 -0.84
N ARG A 491 32.23 -16.65 -0.78
CA ARG A 491 31.15 -16.17 0.08
C ARG A 491 30.52 -14.81 -0.32
N HIS A 492 30.75 -14.33 -1.55
CA HIS A 492 30.10 -13.12 -2.08
C HIS A 492 28.89 -13.50 -2.94
N LYS A 493 27.78 -12.81 -2.75
CA LYS A 493 26.64 -12.80 -3.65
C LYS A 493 26.53 -11.40 -4.25
N ILE A 494 26.94 -11.26 -5.50
CA ILE A 494 26.88 -10.00 -6.23
C ILE A 494 25.58 -9.99 -7.02
N LYS A 495 24.80 -8.91 -6.90
CA LYS A 495 23.66 -8.59 -7.73
C LYS A 495 23.90 -7.24 -8.39
N THR A 496 23.71 -7.15 -9.69
CA THR A 496 23.77 -5.89 -10.44
C THR A 496 22.63 -5.85 -11.44
N GLY A 497 22.14 -4.67 -11.72
CA GLY A 497 21.03 -4.52 -12.65
C GLY A 497 20.92 -3.12 -13.22
N LEU A 498 20.10 -3.06 -14.26
CA LEU A 498 19.67 -1.87 -14.96
C LEU A 498 18.16 -1.89 -14.97
N GLU A 499 17.54 -0.78 -14.63
CA GLU A 499 16.12 -0.53 -14.85
C GLU A 499 15.92 0.74 -15.68
N THR A 500 14.93 0.75 -16.53
CA THR A 500 14.51 1.94 -17.27
C THR A 500 12.99 1.92 -17.47
N THR A 501 12.37 3.07 -17.28
CA THR A 501 10.95 3.27 -17.49
C THR A 501 10.75 4.47 -18.41
N VAL A 502 9.91 4.30 -19.41
CA VAL A 502 9.42 5.39 -20.27
C VAL A 502 7.93 5.55 -19.95
N THR A 503 7.55 6.75 -19.54
CA THR A 503 6.16 7.09 -19.20
C THR A 503 5.64 8.13 -20.17
N GLU A 504 4.45 7.89 -20.68
CA GLU A 504 3.65 8.88 -21.41
C GLU A 504 2.40 9.20 -20.58
N MET A 505 2.15 10.48 -20.37
CA MET A 505 1.04 10.99 -19.56
C MET A 505 0.18 11.92 -20.38
N GLN A 506 -1.13 11.69 -20.35
CA GLN A 506 -2.13 12.60 -20.92
C GLN A 506 -3.08 13.02 -19.79
N VAL A 507 -3.23 14.29 -19.58
CA VAL A 507 -4.07 14.85 -18.54
C VAL A 507 -5.02 15.86 -19.16
N LEU A 508 -6.29 15.70 -18.87
CA LEU A 508 -7.31 16.70 -19.06
C LEU A 508 -8.14 16.75 -17.77
N ASP A 509 -8.01 17.83 -17.04
CA ASP A 509 -8.67 18.09 -15.76
C ASP A 509 -9.39 19.44 -15.84
N ILE A 510 -10.69 19.44 -15.64
CA ILE A 510 -11.55 20.62 -15.80
C ILE A 510 -12.35 20.79 -14.53
N ASN A 511 -12.27 21.96 -13.93
CA ASN A 511 -13.04 22.30 -12.74
C ASN A 511 -14.00 23.44 -13.06
N GLU A 512 -15.23 23.31 -12.55
CA GLU A 512 -16.34 24.24 -12.82
C GLU A 512 -16.54 24.49 -14.32
N PRO A 513 -16.89 23.45 -15.11
CA PRO A 513 -16.95 23.53 -16.56
C PRO A 513 -17.89 24.63 -17.11
N TRP A 514 -18.90 24.99 -16.33
CA TRP A 514 -19.89 26.04 -16.67
C TRP A 514 -19.34 27.46 -16.57
N THR A 515 -18.15 27.65 -15.99
CA THR A 515 -17.53 28.97 -15.84
C THR A 515 -16.54 29.26 -16.96
N GLY A 516 -16.24 30.53 -17.18
CA GLY A 516 -15.23 30.96 -18.14
C GLY A 516 -15.75 31.10 -19.57
N THR A 517 -14.93 31.73 -20.43
CA THR A 517 -15.28 32.03 -21.83
C THR A 517 -14.73 31.02 -22.82
N THR A 518 -13.87 30.13 -22.41
CA THR A 518 -13.16 29.16 -23.27
C THR A 518 -13.87 27.82 -23.42
N GLY A 519 -14.91 27.56 -22.62
CA GLY A 519 -15.57 26.25 -22.54
C GLY A 519 -14.75 25.17 -21.83
N LEU A 520 -13.66 25.57 -21.16
CA LEU A 520 -12.78 24.69 -20.38
C LEU A 520 -12.86 24.99 -18.87
N GLY A 521 -13.94 25.65 -18.42
CA GLY A 521 -14.14 25.98 -17.01
C GLY A 521 -13.26 27.13 -16.50
N ALA A 522 -13.38 27.42 -15.21
CA ALA A 522 -12.56 28.43 -14.54
C ALA A 522 -11.13 27.97 -14.35
N ASN A 523 -10.94 26.69 -14.11
CA ASN A 523 -9.65 26.06 -13.88
C ASN A 523 -9.56 24.78 -14.70
N TYR A 524 -8.53 24.68 -15.51
CA TYR A 524 -8.26 23.46 -16.27
C TYR A 524 -6.76 23.17 -16.31
N ASP A 525 -6.43 21.91 -16.52
CA ASP A 525 -5.09 21.45 -16.84
C ASP A 525 -5.16 20.51 -18.03
N MET A 526 -4.35 20.78 -19.04
CA MET A 526 -4.31 19.95 -20.25
C MET A 526 -2.87 19.84 -20.75
N TYR A 527 -2.33 18.64 -20.73
CA TYR A 527 -1.00 18.39 -21.27
C TYR A 527 -0.80 16.94 -21.70
N ASN A 528 0.16 16.75 -22.59
CA ASN A 528 0.74 15.46 -22.95
C ASN A 528 2.25 15.56 -22.70
N ALA A 529 2.78 14.73 -21.82
CA ALA A 529 4.18 14.74 -21.47
C ALA A 529 4.78 13.33 -21.53
N LYS A 530 6.02 13.24 -22.01
CA LYS A 530 6.78 12.00 -22.07
C LYS A 530 8.09 12.17 -21.32
N THR A 531 8.39 11.22 -20.44
CA THR A 531 9.56 11.23 -19.57
C THR A 531 10.21 9.86 -19.53
N MET A 532 11.49 9.83 -19.18
CA MET A 532 12.26 8.59 -19.01
C MET A 532 13.05 8.64 -17.71
N PHE A 533 13.00 7.56 -16.93
CA PHE A 533 13.79 7.43 -15.72
C PHE A 533 14.21 5.98 -15.48
N GLY A 534 15.18 5.78 -14.63
CA GLY A 534 15.68 4.46 -14.30
C GLY A 534 16.86 4.51 -13.38
N ALA A 535 17.58 3.39 -13.28
CA ALA A 535 18.76 3.29 -12.45
C ALA A 535 19.72 2.20 -12.87
N PHE A 536 20.97 2.37 -12.44
CA PHE A 536 21.96 1.30 -12.38
C PHE A 536 22.24 0.98 -10.92
N TYR A 537 22.38 -0.29 -10.58
CA TYR A 537 22.73 -0.66 -9.23
C TYR A 537 23.70 -1.84 -9.16
N ILE A 538 24.45 -1.89 -8.07
CA ILE A 538 25.30 -3.00 -7.69
C ILE A 538 25.15 -3.25 -6.19
N GLN A 539 25.14 -4.51 -5.82
CA GLN A 539 25.05 -4.96 -4.44
C GLN A 539 25.93 -6.19 -4.22
N ASP A 540 26.64 -6.22 -3.10
CA ASP A 540 27.41 -7.37 -2.67
C ASP A 540 27.01 -7.77 -1.24
N ARG A 541 26.56 -9.00 -1.11
CA ARG A 541 26.30 -9.64 0.20
C ARG A 541 27.46 -10.58 0.52
N ILE A 542 28.19 -10.25 1.57
CA ILE A 542 29.41 -10.93 1.97
C ILE A 542 29.13 -11.70 3.27
N LYS A 543 29.32 -13.01 3.25
CA LYS A 543 29.18 -13.86 4.45
C LYS A 543 30.55 -14.13 5.06
N PHE A 544 30.78 -13.63 6.28
CA PHE A 544 31.91 -13.97 7.12
C PHE A 544 31.53 -15.06 8.14
N GLU A 545 32.53 -15.57 8.86
CA GLU A 545 32.27 -16.40 10.04
C GLU A 545 31.69 -15.51 11.15
N GLY A 546 30.40 -15.70 11.47
CA GLY A 546 29.72 -14.93 12.50
C GLY A 546 29.21 -13.54 12.09
N MET A 547 29.20 -13.20 10.81
CA MET A 547 28.71 -11.89 10.35
C MET A 547 28.31 -11.90 8.89
N THR A 548 27.20 -11.24 8.55
CA THR A 548 26.82 -10.96 7.15
C THR A 548 26.83 -9.45 6.91
N VAL A 549 27.53 -9.01 5.87
CA VAL A 549 27.58 -7.59 5.47
C VAL A 549 26.92 -7.45 4.10
N ASN A 550 26.07 -6.45 3.95
CA ASN A 550 25.37 -6.11 2.73
C ASN A 550 25.74 -4.69 2.31
N LEU A 551 26.37 -4.54 1.15
CA LEU A 551 26.82 -3.26 0.59
C LEU A 551 26.11 -3.02 -0.72
N GLY A 552 25.47 -1.87 -0.86
CA GLY A 552 24.73 -1.52 -2.07
C GLY A 552 25.02 -0.09 -2.52
N MET A 553 25.00 0.10 -3.81
CA MET A 553 25.10 1.40 -4.46
C MET A 553 24.09 1.46 -5.59
N ARG A 554 23.30 2.53 -5.64
CA ARG A 554 22.33 2.78 -6.71
C ARG A 554 22.51 4.18 -7.25
N TYR A 555 22.49 4.32 -8.57
CA TYR A 555 22.48 5.59 -9.29
C TYR A 555 21.18 5.72 -10.05
N ASP A 556 20.30 6.58 -9.58
CA ASP A 556 19.04 6.92 -10.22
C ASP A 556 19.27 8.03 -11.24
N TYR A 557 18.63 7.93 -12.43
CA TYR A 557 18.65 8.96 -13.46
C TYR A 557 17.23 9.30 -13.91
N TRP A 558 17.02 10.54 -14.33
CA TRP A 558 15.73 11.05 -14.78
C TRP A 558 15.90 12.08 -15.87
N PHE A 559 15.19 11.91 -16.98
CA PHE A 559 15.07 12.84 -18.09
C PHE A 559 13.63 13.37 -18.12
N PRO A 560 13.35 14.60 -17.67
CA PRO A 560 12.00 15.17 -17.59
C PRO A 560 11.28 15.24 -18.93
N GLY A 561 12.05 15.29 -20.02
CA GLY A 561 11.51 15.26 -21.37
C GLY A 561 11.24 16.63 -21.97
N LYS A 562 10.86 16.61 -23.25
CA LYS A 562 10.79 17.80 -24.09
C LYS A 562 9.78 18.83 -23.61
N TYR A 563 8.65 18.40 -23.09
CA TYR A 563 7.63 19.31 -22.54
C TYR A 563 8.20 20.27 -21.47
N VAL A 564 9.02 19.74 -20.56
CA VAL A 564 9.73 20.54 -19.56
C VAL A 564 10.83 21.38 -20.18
N GLU A 565 11.63 20.82 -21.10
CA GLU A 565 12.72 21.52 -21.75
C GLU A 565 12.21 22.72 -22.57
N ASP A 566 11.13 22.54 -23.33
CA ASP A 566 10.49 23.61 -24.11
C ASP A 566 9.95 24.74 -23.20
N THR A 567 9.39 24.36 -22.00
CA THR A 567 8.94 25.35 -21.02
C THR A 567 10.11 26.14 -20.40
N ILE A 568 11.22 25.48 -20.11
CA ILE A 568 12.44 26.12 -19.58
C ILE A 568 13.05 27.04 -20.63
N ASP A 569 13.09 26.64 -21.88
CA ASP A 569 13.70 27.40 -22.98
C ASP A 569 12.80 28.55 -23.49
N ASP A 570 11.48 28.50 -23.22
CA ASP A 570 10.57 29.61 -23.56
C ASP A 570 10.79 30.82 -22.65
N THR A 571 11.44 31.84 -23.21
CA THR A 571 11.70 33.11 -22.50
C THR A 571 10.46 33.97 -22.31
N ASN A 572 9.34 33.64 -22.97
CA ASN A 572 8.10 34.42 -22.83
C ASN A 572 7.25 33.94 -21.65
N THR A 573 7.50 32.75 -21.16
CA THR A 573 6.75 32.25 -20.00
C THR A 573 7.05 33.05 -18.74
N VAL A 574 6.00 33.55 -18.07
CA VAL A 574 6.13 34.38 -16.87
C VAL A 574 6.28 33.56 -15.59
N ILE A 575 5.92 32.28 -15.63
CA ILE A 575 5.98 31.38 -14.45
C ILE A 575 7.39 30.86 -14.18
N ILE A 576 8.28 30.84 -15.17
CA ILE A 576 9.66 30.38 -15.03
C ILE A 576 10.59 31.61 -15.05
N THR A 577 11.22 31.87 -13.92
CA THR A 577 12.18 32.99 -13.78
C THR A 577 13.53 32.67 -14.39
N ASP A 578 14.34 33.69 -14.73
CA ASP A 578 15.68 33.49 -15.27
C ASP A 578 16.58 32.73 -14.27
N ALA A 579 16.39 32.97 -12.97
CA ALA A 579 17.07 32.21 -11.92
C ALA A 579 16.69 30.74 -11.94
N ALA A 580 15.40 30.41 -12.16
CA ALA A 580 14.90 29.05 -12.29
C ALA A 580 15.48 28.34 -13.53
N ARG A 581 15.56 29.05 -14.69
CA ARG A 581 16.20 28.54 -15.91
C ARG A 581 17.68 28.24 -15.70
N LYS A 582 18.38 29.18 -15.07
CA LYS A 582 19.81 28.99 -14.77
C LYS A 582 20.00 27.80 -13.84
N LYS A 583 19.23 27.70 -12.76
CA LYS A 583 19.28 26.58 -11.82
C LYS A 583 19.06 25.25 -12.54
N PHE A 584 18.05 25.13 -13.41
CA PHE A 584 17.78 23.91 -14.16
C PHE A 584 18.98 23.52 -15.03
N ASN A 585 19.59 24.47 -15.72
CA ASN A 585 20.75 24.22 -16.57
C ASN A 585 21.99 23.81 -15.76
N ASP A 586 22.19 24.42 -14.58
CA ASP A 586 23.34 24.12 -13.71
C ASP A 586 23.19 22.74 -13.03
N GLU A 587 21.98 22.30 -12.72
CA GLU A 587 21.68 21.04 -12.02
C GLU A 587 21.46 19.83 -12.98
N THR A 588 21.41 20.06 -14.30
CA THR A 588 21.20 18.98 -15.29
C THR A 588 22.46 18.67 -16.08
N PHE A 589 22.63 17.39 -16.43
CA PHE A 589 23.64 16.99 -17.42
C PHE A 589 22.97 16.76 -18.80
N ASN A 590 23.72 16.92 -19.88
CA ASN A 590 23.22 16.67 -21.23
C ASN A 590 23.68 15.28 -21.70
N LEU A 591 22.74 14.46 -22.16
CA LEU A 591 23.01 13.17 -22.76
C LEU A 591 22.17 13.01 -24.03
N PHE A 592 22.84 12.87 -25.20
CA PHE A 592 22.18 12.75 -26.51
C PHE A 592 21.17 13.85 -26.83
N GLY A 593 21.39 15.06 -26.31
CA GLY A 593 20.51 16.21 -26.52
C GLY A 593 19.37 16.36 -25.52
N TYR A 594 19.24 15.45 -24.56
CA TYR A 594 18.26 15.55 -23.48
C TYR A 594 18.92 15.95 -22.16
N ARG A 595 18.24 16.77 -21.38
CA ARG A 595 18.68 17.21 -20.05
C ARG A 595 18.22 16.23 -18.98
N GLY A 596 19.17 15.71 -18.20
CA GLY A 596 18.91 14.70 -17.16
C GLY A 596 19.39 15.13 -15.79
N LYS A 597 18.76 14.60 -14.77
CA LYS A 597 19.16 14.68 -13.35
C LYS A 597 19.61 13.30 -12.87
N GLY A 598 20.54 13.26 -11.94
CA GLY A 598 21.06 12.00 -11.39
C GLY A 598 21.28 12.06 -9.89
N ARG A 599 21.09 10.92 -9.21
CA ARG A 599 21.31 10.79 -7.76
C ARG A 599 21.94 9.46 -7.38
N LEU A 600 22.90 9.52 -6.46
CA LEU A 600 23.59 8.37 -5.91
C LEU A 600 23.07 8.03 -4.52
N SER A 601 22.74 6.77 -4.27
CA SER A 601 22.11 6.29 -3.05
C SER A 601 22.88 5.08 -2.47
N PRO A 602 23.78 5.28 -1.48
CA PRO A 602 24.51 4.20 -0.82
C PRO A 602 23.63 3.50 0.22
N ARG A 603 23.88 2.19 0.41
CA ARG A 603 23.19 1.36 1.39
C ARG A 603 24.17 0.40 2.07
N PHE A 604 24.00 0.24 3.37
CA PHE A 604 24.83 -0.60 4.20
C PHE A 604 23.99 -1.36 5.21
N GLY A 605 24.20 -2.65 5.32
CA GLY A 605 23.57 -3.50 6.32
C GLY A 605 24.57 -4.49 6.90
N ILE A 606 24.43 -4.76 8.18
CA ILE A 606 25.21 -5.78 8.88
C ILE A 606 24.28 -6.61 9.77
N SER A 607 24.48 -7.93 9.77
CA SER A 607 23.84 -8.86 10.69
C SER A 607 24.91 -9.67 11.39
N HIS A 608 24.82 -9.72 12.74
CA HIS A 608 25.75 -10.43 13.59
C HIS A 608 25.01 -11.37 14.53
N PRO A 609 25.09 -12.69 14.34
CA PRO A 609 24.62 -13.65 15.32
C PRO A 609 25.51 -13.59 16.58
N VAL A 610 24.98 -13.02 17.67
CA VAL A 610 25.67 -12.92 18.96
C VAL A 610 25.73 -14.29 19.65
N THR A 611 24.64 -15.05 19.50
CA THR A 611 24.52 -16.46 19.93
C THR A 611 23.78 -17.26 18.86
N ASP A 612 23.65 -18.56 19.05
CA ASP A 612 22.82 -19.41 18.16
C ASP A 612 21.33 -18.98 18.14
N ASN A 613 20.90 -18.22 19.13
CA ASN A 613 19.51 -17.81 19.32
C ASN A 613 19.31 -16.30 19.19
N ASP A 614 20.37 -15.51 19.14
CA ASP A 614 20.31 -14.05 19.15
C ASP A 614 21.03 -13.48 17.94
N VAL A 615 20.34 -12.62 17.19
CA VAL A 615 20.91 -11.87 16.08
C VAL A 615 20.71 -10.39 16.31
N LEU A 616 21.79 -9.64 16.23
CA LEU A 616 21.79 -8.19 16.16
C LEU A 616 22.00 -7.75 14.72
N TYR A 617 21.20 -6.83 14.22
CA TYR A 617 21.44 -6.23 12.92
C TYR A 617 21.34 -4.70 12.97
N PHE A 618 22.11 -4.07 12.10
CA PHE A 618 22.09 -2.64 11.89
C PHE A 618 22.01 -2.35 10.39
N TYR A 619 21.24 -1.34 10.06
CA TYR A 619 21.09 -0.86 8.69
C TYR A 619 21.22 0.66 8.62
N TYR A 620 21.86 1.13 7.56
CA TYR A 620 21.92 2.53 7.15
C TYR A 620 21.73 2.64 5.65
N GLY A 621 20.90 3.61 5.19
CA GLY A 621 20.71 3.78 3.75
C GLY A 621 20.14 5.13 3.36
N HIS A 622 20.51 5.54 2.15
CA HIS A 622 19.90 6.65 1.44
C HIS A 622 18.92 6.10 0.41
N PHE A 623 17.75 6.70 0.37
CA PHE A 623 16.69 6.37 -0.57
C PHE A 623 16.25 7.61 -1.30
N SER A 624 15.96 7.47 -2.58
CA SER A 624 15.55 8.55 -3.44
C SER A 624 14.29 8.17 -4.21
N GLN A 625 13.41 9.14 -4.38
CA GLN A 625 12.20 9.03 -5.17
C GLN A 625 12.01 10.28 -5.99
N LEU A 626 11.66 10.12 -7.26
CA LEU A 626 11.29 11.24 -8.12
C LEU A 626 10.09 12.00 -7.54
N PRO A 627 9.99 13.31 -7.78
CA PRO A 627 8.79 14.04 -7.46
C PRO A 627 7.59 13.39 -8.15
N THR A 628 6.44 13.43 -7.51
CA THR A 628 5.19 13.04 -8.15
C THR A 628 4.97 13.91 -9.39
N PHE A 629 4.77 13.31 -10.55
CA PHE A 629 4.86 14.03 -11.82
C PHE A 629 3.81 15.12 -11.99
N GLN A 630 2.64 14.99 -11.38
CA GLN A 630 1.68 16.10 -11.32
C GLN A 630 2.29 17.40 -10.77
N TYR A 631 3.25 17.34 -9.83
CA TYR A 631 3.89 18.52 -9.27
C TYR A 631 4.99 19.10 -10.17
N VAL A 632 5.41 18.34 -11.18
CA VAL A 632 6.40 18.79 -12.16
C VAL A 632 5.74 19.40 -13.40
N TYR A 633 4.69 18.70 -13.91
CA TYR A 633 4.14 18.97 -15.24
C TYR A 633 2.86 19.81 -15.24
N ALA A 634 2.16 19.91 -14.08
CA ALA A 634 0.87 20.59 -14.02
C ALA A 634 0.93 22.04 -14.49
N LYS A 635 0.00 22.42 -15.33
CA LYS A 635 -0.29 23.82 -15.74
C LYS A 635 0.89 24.60 -16.32
N LEU A 636 1.95 23.95 -16.80
CA LEU A 636 3.10 24.65 -17.38
C LEU A 636 2.72 25.45 -18.64
N ASN A 637 1.72 25.00 -19.39
CA ASN A 637 1.18 25.66 -20.56
C ASN A 637 -0.14 26.40 -20.28
N SER A 638 -0.56 26.54 -19.04
CA SER A 638 -1.82 27.17 -18.72
C SER A 638 -1.79 28.67 -18.99
N THR A 639 -2.83 29.17 -19.65
CA THR A 639 -3.11 30.58 -19.81
C THR A 639 -4.11 31.10 -18.78
N SER A 640 -4.55 30.25 -17.84
CA SER A 640 -5.53 30.64 -16.85
C SER A 640 -4.99 31.74 -15.94
N GLN A 641 -5.84 32.71 -15.64
CA GLN A 641 -5.54 33.85 -14.78
C GLN A 641 -5.97 33.64 -13.32
N SER A 642 -6.41 32.44 -12.96
CA SER A 642 -6.84 32.17 -11.59
C SER A 642 -5.68 32.24 -10.59
N THR A 643 -5.84 33.05 -9.55
CA THR A 643 -4.84 33.26 -8.49
C THR A 643 -4.66 32.04 -7.56
N TYR A 644 -5.57 31.08 -7.62
CA TYR A 644 -5.56 29.89 -6.77
C TYR A 644 -4.94 28.65 -7.43
N GLN A 645 -4.39 28.79 -8.61
CA GLN A 645 -3.72 27.69 -9.29
C GLN A 645 -2.33 27.42 -8.73
N VAL A 646 -1.99 26.14 -8.60
CA VAL A 646 -0.62 25.73 -8.29
C VAL A 646 0.02 25.17 -9.54
N PHE A 647 1.09 25.82 -9.97
CA PHE A 647 1.87 25.44 -11.15
C PHE A 647 2.89 24.35 -10.79
N GLY A 648 3.11 23.44 -11.71
CA GLY A 648 4.20 22.51 -11.66
C GLY A 648 5.56 23.22 -11.69
N ASN A 649 6.58 22.58 -11.18
CA ASN A 649 7.93 23.11 -11.16
C ASN A 649 8.94 22.15 -11.80
N PRO A 650 9.46 22.46 -12.98
CA PRO A 650 10.51 21.66 -13.62
C PRO A 650 11.80 21.52 -12.81
N ASN A 651 12.03 22.41 -11.86
CA ASN A 651 13.22 22.41 -11.00
C ASN A 651 13.12 21.48 -9.80
N LEU A 652 12.00 20.79 -9.59
CA LEU A 652 11.90 19.83 -8.50
C LEU A 652 13.00 18.78 -8.59
N ASN A 653 13.58 18.51 -7.45
CA ASN A 653 14.58 17.47 -7.26
C ASN A 653 13.95 16.23 -6.61
N PRO A 654 14.54 15.04 -6.79
CA PRO A 654 14.08 13.85 -6.12
C PRO A 654 14.07 14.03 -4.60
N LYS A 655 12.97 13.59 -3.97
CA LYS A 655 12.87 13.47 -2.51
C LYS A 655 13.90 12.47 -1.99
N THR A 656 14.34 12.65 -0.74
CA THR A 656 15.37 11.80 -0.13
C THR A 656 14.96 11.38 1.26
N THR A 657 15.21 10.13 1.59
CA THR A 657 15.15 9.61 2.96
C THR A 657 16.52 9.09 3.37
N VAL A 658 16.96 9.46 4.57
CA VAL A 658 18.07 8.82 5.28
C VAL A 658 17.49 8.00 6.41
N GLN A 659 17.75 6.71 6.40
CA GLN A 659 17.19 5.77 7.37
C GLN A 659 18.29 5.08 8.16
N TYR A 660 18.06 4.96 9.47
CA TYR A 660 18.81 4.15 10.41
C TYR A 660 17.87 3.12 11.03
N GLU A 661 18.35 1.92 11.20
CA GLU A 661 17.61 0.85 11.85
C GLU A 661 18.53 -0.04 12.67
N LEU A 662 18.10 -0.38 13.87
CA LEU A 662 18.73 -1.35 14.75
C LEU A 662 17.69 -2.37 15.16
N GLY A 663 17.99 -3.66 15.03
CA GLY A 663 17.08 -4.71 15.42
C GLY A 663 17.78 -5.86 16.13
N ILE A 664 17.01 -6.52 17.01
CA ILE A 664 17.40 -7.72 17.72
C ILE A 664 16.35 -8.77 17.45
N LYS A 665 16.79 -9.98 17.06
CA LYS A 665 15.95 -11.16 16.92
C LYS A 665 16.37 -12.18 17.96
N HIS A 666 15.42 -12.65 18.76
CA HIS A 666 15.63 -13.71 19.74
C HIS A 666 14.74 -14.90 19.43
N ARG A 667 15.35 -16.08 19.35
CA ARG A 667 14.67 -17.35 19.17
C ARG A 667 14.55 -18.08 20.51
N PHE A 668 13.34 -18.10 21.09
CA PHE A 668 13.07 -18.91 22.29
C PHE A 668 13.06 -20.40 21.98
N SER A 669 12.51 -20.74 20.81
CA SER A 669 12.45 -22.09 20.25
C SER A 669 12.31 -22.00 18.73
N ASP A 670 12.34 -23.14 18.01
CA ASP A 670 12.12 -23.15 16.57
C ASP A 670 10.72 -22.65 16.17
N ASP A 671 9.79 -22.69 17.11
CA ASP A 671 8.39 -22.28 16.95
C ASP A 671 8.07 -20.89 17.55
N GLN A 672 9.06 -20.23 18.18
CA GLN A 672 8.83 -18.94 18.86
C GLN A 672 10.00 -17.98 18.63
N VAL A 673 9.70 -16.83 18.04
CA VAL A 673 10.67 -15.78 17.74
C VAL A 673 10.12 -14.44 18.18
N LEU A 674 10.94 -13.68 18.90
CA LEU A 674 10.72 -12.29 19.24
C LEU A 674 11.66 -11.43 18.38
N GLU A 675 11.13 -10.43 17.73
CA GLU A 675 11.89 -9.42 17.04
C GLU A 675 11.57 -8.03 17.60
N MET A 676 12.58 -7.26 17.90
CA MET A 676 12.49 -5.87 18.37
C MET A 676 13.30 -4.99 17.44
N LYS A 677 12.71 -3.91 16.97
CA LYS A 677 13.34 -2.98 16.03
C LYS A 677 13.15 -1.55 16.52
N ALA A 678 14.17 -0.74 16.32
CA ALA A 678 14.10 0.71 16.46
C ALA A 678 14.56 1.35 15.16
N TYR A 679 13.80 2.31 14.66
CA TYR A 679 14.12 3.00 13.42
C TYR A 679 14.03 4.52 13.57
N TRP A 680 14.81 5.19 12.71
CA TRP A 680 14.80 6.63 12.54
C TRP A 680 14.91 6.95 11.06
N LYS A 681 14.01 7.80 10.56
CA LYS A 681 13.96 8.26 9.17
C LYS A 681 13.91 9.78 9.16
N ASP A 682 14.85 10.41 8.47
CA ASP A 682 14.81 11.81 8.12
C ASP A 682 14.49 11.94 6.62
N MET A 683 13.42 12.64 6.31
CA MET A 683 12.89 12.80 4.96
C MET A 683 13.01 14.26 4.54
N PHE A 684 13.67 14.49 3.41
CA PHE A 684 14.02 15.83 2.94
C PHE A 684 13.51 16.04 1.51
N ASP A 685 13.52 17.31 1.10
CA ASP A 685 13.16 17.73 -0.24
C ASP A 685 11.69 17.41 -0.59
N TYR A 686 10.79 17.42 0.42
CA TYR A 686 9.37 17.27 0.18
C TYR A 686 8.80 18.46 -0.57
N GLU A 687 7.85 18.18 -1.44
CA GLU A 687 7.12 19.20 -2.19
C GLU A 687 6.18 19.98 -1.26
N THR A 688 6.15 21.29 -1.44
CA THR A 688 5.21 22.21 -0.82
C THR A 688 4.90 23.36 -1.77
N SER A 689 3.70 23.91 -1.70
CA SER A 689 3.33 25.09 -2.48
C SER A 689 3.90 26.37 -1.85
N GLN A 690 4.39 27.27 -2.69
CA GLN A 690 4.84 28.61 -2.29
C GLN A 690 4.36 29.65 -3.30
N THR A 691 4.04 30.84 -2.79
CA THR A 691 3.70 31.98 -3.64
C THR A 691 4.96 32.66 -4.16
N ILE A 692 5.04 32.82 -5.46
CA ILE A 692 6.12 33.51 -6.15
C ILE A 692 5.61 34.71 -6.94
N SER A 693 6.48 35.68 -7.20
CA SER A 693 6.21 36.78 -8.10
C SER A 693 7.10 36.66 -9.34
N PRO A 694 6.59 36.99 -10.53
CA PRO A 694 7.40 37.03 -11.74
C PRO A 694 8.60 37.97 -11.61
N SER A 695 9.72 37.59 -12.21
CA SER A 695 10.92 38.45 -12.25
C SER A 695 10.76 39.66 -13.15
N ASN A 696 9.81 39.60 -14.09
CA ASN A 696 9.56 40.71 -15.00
C ASN A 696 8.77 41.82 -14.31
N PRO A 697 9.30 43.07 -14.20
CA PRO A 697 8.64 44.18 -13.50
C PRO A 697 7.23 44.50 -14.04
N ARG A 698 6.95 44.21 -15.30
CA ARG A 698 5.63 44.44 -15.92
C ARG A 698 4.55 43.55 -15.30
N TYR A 699 4.94 42.38 -14.79
CA TYR A 699 4.05 41.37 -14.18
C TYR A 699 4.26 41.19 -12.69
N SER A 700 5.05 42.07 -12.04
CA SER A 700 5.38 41.97 -10.63
C SER A 700 4.17 42.03 -9.67
N HIS A 701 3.03 42.56 -10.17
CA HIS A 701 1.75 42.59 -9.44
C HIS A 701 1.03 41.22 -9.42
N LEU A 702 1.42 40.31 -10.32
CA LEU A 702 0.87 38.95 -10.32
C LEU A 702 1.60 38.10 -9.29
N LYS A 703 0.84 37.20 -8.66
CA LYS A 703 1.38 36.18 -7.74
C LYS A 703 0.92 34.82 -8.24
N PHE A 704 1.86 33.87 -8.23
CA PHE A 704 1.60 32.49 -8.60
C PHE A 704 1.93 31.56 -7.44
N ASN A 705 1.18 30.49 -7.30
CA ASN A 705 1.55 29.39 -6.43
C ASN A 705 2.24 28.32 -7.25
N MET A 706 3.38 27.84 -6.75
CA MET A 706 4.19 26.82 -7.43
C MET A 706 4.77 25.84 -6.42
N TYR A 707 5.02 24.61 -6.86
CA TYR A 707 5.64 23.59 -6.00
C TYR A 707 7.15 23.78 -5.86
N PHE A 708 7.68 23.57 -4.65
CA PHE A 708 9.10 23.64 -4.32
C PHE A 708 9.50 22.50 -3.37
N ASN A 709 10.79 22.08 -3.43
CA ASN A 709 11.37 21.20 -2.42
C ASN A 709 11.76 22.02 -1.18
N ALA A 710 10.82 22.31 -0.32
CA ALA A 710 11.03 23.18 0.83
C ALA A 710 10.38 22.64 2.13
N ASP A 711 10.03 21.36 2.13
CA ASP A 711 9.43 20.69 3.28
C ASP A 711 10.25 19.48 3.70
N TYR A 712 10.01 19.04 4.93
CA TYR A 712 10.67 17.87 5.53
C TYR A 712 9.72 17.13 6.46
N ALA A 713 10.04 15.86 6.70
CA ALA A 713 9.36 15.06 7.72
C ALA A 713 10.36 14.15 8.44
N ARG A 714 9.94 13.63 9.58
CA ARG A 714 10.72 12.71 10.40
C ARG A 714 9.79 11.63 10.96
N ALA A 715 10.20 10.38 10.86
CA ALA A 715 9.53 9.26 11.48
C ALA A 715 10.50 8.47 12.35
N ARG A 716 10.05 8.11 13.53
CA ARG A 716 10.83 7.33 14.50
C ARG A 716 9.90 6.39 15.25
N GLY A 717 10.37 5.18 15.53
CA GLY A 717 9.52 4.22 16.21
C GLY A 717 10.25 2.99 16.71
N VAL A 718 9.51 2.24 17.50
CA VAL A 718 9.90 0.93 18.01
C VAL A 718 8.82 -0.07 17.64
N GLU A 719 9.24 -1.19 17.06
CA GLU A 719 8.40 -2.29 16.65
C GLU A 719 8.75 -3.54 17.46
N ILE A 720 7.74 -4.26 17.93
CA ILE A 720 7.89 -5.54 18.62
C ILE A 720 7.00 -6.56 17.96
N ILE A 721 7.57 -7.68 17.53
CA ILE A 721 6.89 -8.75 16.81
C ILE A 721 7.15 -10.05 17.55
N LEU A 722 6.10 -10.71 18.00
CA LEU A 722 6.18 -12.05 18.56
C LEU A 722 5.41 -13.02 17.65
N LYS A 723 6.13 -13.93 17.02
CA LYS A 723 5.56 -15.04 16.28
C LYS A 723 5.67 -16.31 17.10
N SER A 724 4.55 -16.98 17.32
CA SER A 724 4.51 -18.19 18.13
C SER A 724 3.59 -19.23 17.51
N ARG A 725 4.07 -20.46 17.44
CA ARG A 725 3.32 -21.66 17.09
C ARG A 725 3.19 -22.52 18.31
N ILE A 726 2.16 -22.25 19.06
CA ILE A 726 1.88 -22.94 20.33
C ILE A 726 1.18 -24.26 19.99
N PHE A 727 1.82 -25.41 20.26
CA PHE A 727 1.24 -26.73 19.99
C PHE A 727 0.79 -26.87 18.51
N ALA A 728 1.43 -27.49 17.68
CA ALA A 728 1.11 -27.93 16.28
C ALA A 728 -0.17 -27.40 15.56
N ARG A 729 -1.05 -26.63 16.24
CA ARG A 729 -2.39 -26.21 15.78
C ARG A 729 -2.74 -24.77 16.07
N TRP A 730 -2.05 -24.11 16.99
CA TRP A 730 -2.26 -22.74 17.37
C TRP A 730 -1.13 -21.87 16.84
N TYR A 731 -1.49 -20.82 16.16
CA TYR A 731 -0.56 -19.80 15.67
C TYR A 731 -0.95 -18.46 16.26
N ALA A 732 0.01 -17.74 16.77
CA ALA A 732 -0.19 -16.40 17.30
C ALA A 732 0.86 -15.46 16.71
N ASP A 733 0.39 -14.39 16.09
CA ASP A 733 1.20 -13.25 15.67
C ASP A 733 0.79 -12.05 16.53
N ILE A 734 1.69 -11.54 17.34
CA ILE A 734 1.46 -10.37 18.20
C ILE A 734 2.40 -9.26 17.74
N ASN A 735 1.82 -8.15 17.37
CA ASN A 735 2.48 -7.01 16.77
C ASN A 735 2.20 -5.76 17.60
N PHE A 736 3.25 -5.07 18.02
CA PHE A 736 3.16 -3.79 18.70
C PHE A 736 4.03 -2.77 17.98
N ASN A 737 3.48 -1.60 17.72
CA ASN A 737 4.17 -0.46 17.10
C ASN A 737 3.95 0.79 17.95
N TYR A 738 5.04 1.45 18.29
CA TYR A 738 5.02 2.80 18.81
C TYR A 738 5.80 3.68 17.85
N SER A 739 5.15 4.70 17.28
CA SER A 739 5.79 5.58 16.31
C SER A 739 5.37 7.03 16.50
N ILE A 740 6.25 7.94 16.12
CA ILE A 740 6.00 9.37 16.09
C ILE A 740 6.39 9.88 14.72
N VAL A 741 5.44 10.50 14.03
CA VAL A 741 5.62 11.07 12.69
C VAL A 741 5.38 12.57 12.74
N THR A 742 6.45 13.33 12.50
CA THR A 742 6.42 14.79 12.52
C THR A 742 6.96 15.37 11.22
N GLY A 743 6.56 16.59 10.90
CA GLY A 743 7.04 17.32 9.73
C GLY A 743 6.45 18.71 9.67
N LYS A 744 6.70 19.40 8.57
CA LYS A 744 6.19 20.75 8.40
C LYS A 744 4.74 20.74 7.89
N SER A 745 4.44 19.90 6.87
CA SER A 745 3.10 19.80 6.31
C SER A 745 2.73 18.37 5.95
N SER A 746 1.45 18.03 6.06
CA SER A 746 0.93 16.71 5.72
C SER A 746 0.66 16.54 4.21
N SER A 747 0.45 17.66 3.51
CA SER A 747 0.18 17.71 2.07
C SER A 747 0.99 18.83 1.43
N PRO A 748 1.41 18.69 0.16
CA PRO A 748 2.06 19.76 -0.59
C PRO A 748 1.24 21.04 -0.70
N LEU A 749 -0.07 20.96 -0.50
CA LEU A 749 -1.00 22.08 -0.62
C LEU A 749 -1.39 22.72 0.72
N ASP A 750 -0.97 22.15 1.84
CA ASP A 750 -1.30 22.70 3.17
C ASP A 750 -0.97 24.20 3.26
N ASN A 751 0.13 24.63 2.68
CA ASN A 751 0.53 26.03 2.70
C ASN A 751 -0.42 26.95 1.89
N LEU A 752 -0.94 26.44 0.77
CA LEU A 752 -1.96 27.16 -0.01
C LEU A 752 -3.26 27.28 0.79
N LEU A 753 -3.68 26.20 1.45
CA LEU A 753 -4.88 26.19 2.28
C LEU A 753 -4.78 27.14 3.48
N VAL A 754 -3.58 27.28 4.04
CA VAL A 754 -3.30 28.30 5.08
C VAL A 754 -3.42 29.71 4.50
N GLN A 755 -2.87 29.97 3.34
CA GLN A 755 -2.98 31.28 2.69
C GLN A 755 -4.41 31.64 2.29
N ALA A 756 -5.20 30.64 1.92
CA ALA A 756 -6.63 30.80 1.61
C ALA A 756 -7.53 30.90 2.87
N GLY A 757 -6.95 30.77 4.06
CA GLY A 757 -7.70 30.77 5.32
C GLY A 757 -8.49 29.49 5.61
N ALA A 758 -8.34 28.46 4.77
CA ALA A 758 -9.01 27.17 4.94
C ALA A 758 -8.35 26.28 6.01
N LEU A 759 -7.08 26.55 6.32
CA LEU A 759 -6.34 25.93 7.43
C LEU A 759 -5.73 27.03 8.29
N SER A 760 -5.68 26.78 9.61
CA SER A 760 -4.94 27.66 10.53
C SER A 760 -3.45 27.69 10.18
N GLU A 761 -2.81 28.84 10.38
CA GLU A 761 -1.35 28.93 10.28
C GLU A 761 -0.69 27.85 11.12
N LYS A 762 0.13 27.03 10.46
CA LYS A 762 0.91 26.02 11.16
C LYS A 762 2.12 26.66 11.80
N ASN A 763 2.47 26.18 12.97
CA ASN A 763 3.72 26.51 13.61
C ASN A 763 4.90 26.28 12.63
N LEU A 764 5.89 27.17 12.63
CA LEU A 764 7.12 27.02 11.84
C LEU A 764 7.97 25.81 12.26
N GLY A 765 7.61 25.15 13.37
CA GLY A 765 8.26 23.96 13.88
C GLY A 765 7.71 22.65 13.31
N GLU A 766 8.15 21.54 13.89
CA GLU A 766 7.63 20.21 13.58
C GLU A 766 6.20 20.05 14.12
N ASN A 767 5.30 19.61 13.25
CA ASN A 767 3.92 19.27 13.56
C ASN A 767 3.71 17.76 13.37
N PHE A 768 2.76 17.18 14.11
CA PHE A 768 2.37 15.80 13.84
C PHE A 768 1.69 15.68 12.47
N MET A 769 2.02 14.61 11.76
CA MET A 769 1.38 14.32 10.48
C MET A 769 -0.05 13.83 10.71
N ARG A 770 -0.93 14.02 9.71
CA ARG A 770 -2.34 13.63 9.75
C ARG A 770 -2.55 12.13 10.05
N TRP A 771 -1.62 11.28 9.56
CA TRP A 771 -1.63 9.83 9.74
C TRP A 771 -0.82 9.34 10.94
N ASP A 772 -0.33 10.24 11.81
CA ASP A 772 0.38 9.84 13.01
C ASP A 772 -0.56 9.15 13.99
N LYS A 773 -0.32 7.87 14.21
CA LYS A 773 -0.99 7.01 15.18
C LYS A 773 0.07 6.42 16.10
N PRO A 774 0.30 7.00 17.29
CA PRO A 774 1.44 6.62 18.13
C PRO A 774 1.42 5.18 18.60
N PHE A 775 0.26 4.58 18.82
CA PHE A 775 0.16 3.19 19.27
C PHE A 775 -0.67 2.36 18.33
N GLN A 776 -0.15 1.18 18.00
CA GLN A 776 -0.88 0.15 17.27
C GLN A 776 -0.51 -1.21 17.85
N PHE A 777 -1.50 -1.98 18.18
CA PHE A 777 -1.38 -3.34 18.64
C PHE A 777 -2.29 -4.24 17.83
N PHE A 778 -1.72 -5.30 17.26
CA PHE A 778 -2.46 -6.33 16.54
C PHE A 778 -2.14 -7.68 17.14
N SER A 779 -3.14 -8.50 17.33
CA SER A 779 -2.98 -9.89 17.72
C SER A 779 -3.85 -10.76 16.84
N ASN A 780 -3.21 -11.66 16.09
CA ASN A 780 -3.87 -12.64 15.25
C ASN A 780 -3.67 -14.03 15.88
N LEU A 781 -4.75 -14.70 16.17
CA LEU A 781 -4.75 -16.04 16.74
C LEU A 781 -5.49 -17.00 15.81
N TYR A 782 -4.84 -18.06 15.37
CA TYR A 782 -5.42 -19.05 14.47
C TYR A 782 -5.40 -20.41 15.13
N TYR A 783 -6.50 -21.16 14.95
CA TYR A 783 -6.62 -22.53 15.38
C TYR A 783 -7.11 -23.40 14.22
N ASN A 784 -6.40 -24.49 13.93
CA ASN A 784 -6.78 -25.48 12.93
C ASN A 784 -6.98 -26.86 13.57
N HIS A 785 -8.21 -27.36 13.54
CA HIS A 785 -8.56 -28.65 14.12
C HIS A 785 -8.38 -29.79 13.10
N PRO A 786 -7.93 -30.99 13.50
CA PRO A 786 -7.77 -32.15 12.59
C PRO A 786 -9.04 -32.58 11.87
N SER A 787 -10.21 -32.28 12.43
CA SER A 787 -11.52 -32.56 11.81
C SER A 787 -11.92 -31.50 10.78
N ASN A 788 -10.93 -30.77 10.19
CA ASN A 788 -11.14 -29.80 9.14
C ASN A 788 -12.09 -28.63 9.50
N TRP A 789 -12.01 -28.13 10.73
CA TRP A 789 -12.58 -26.85 11.11
C TRP A 789 -11.51 -25.94 11.70
N GLY A 790 -11.71 -24.65 11.61
CA GLY A 790 -10.77 -23.71 12.17
C GLY A 790 -11.45 -22.41 12.58
N ALA A 791 -10.71 -21.67 13.41
CA ALA A 791 -11.11 -20.36 13.90
C ALA A 791 -9.95 -19.39 13.79
N SER A 792 -10.23 -18.15 13.40
CA SER A 792 -9.31 -17.04 13.40
C SER A 792 -9.92 -15.92 14.22
N LEU A 793 -9.13 -15.36 15.12
CA LEU A 793 -9.47 -14.18 15.91
C LEU A 793 -8.43 -13.10 15.62
N ARG A 794 -8.87 -11.95 15.20
CA ARG A 794 -8.05 -10.74 15.09
C ARG A 794 -8.49 -9.76 16.15
N PHE A 795 -7.56 -9.26 16.91
CA PHE A 795 -7.77 -8.14 17.82
C PHE A 795 -6.87 -6.99 17.39
N GLU A 796 -7.46 -5.84 17.28
CA GLU A 796 -6.78 -4.58 17.01
C GLU A 796 -7.06 -3.59 18.14
N PHE A 797 -6.01 -2.92 18.60
CA PHE A 797 -6.10 -1.77 19.48
C PHE A 797 -5.16 -0.70 18.96
N GLY A 798 -5.67 0.51 18.75
CA GLY A 798 -4.86 1.59 18.22
C GLY A 798 -5.26 2.94 18.79
N SER A 799 -4.32 3.88 18.76
CA SER A 799 -4.61 5.28 19.04
C SER A 799 -5.47 5.87 17.94
N THR A 800 -6.36 6.79 18.31
CA THR A 800 -7.10 7.59 17.35
C THR A 800 -6.19 8.54 16.58
N ARG A 801 -6.74 9.12 15.52
CA ARG A 801 -6.09 10.19 14.74
C ARG A 801 -5.82 11.38 15.64
N ARG A 802 -4.66 12.00 15.47
CA ARG A 802 -4.36 13.27 16.11
C ARG A 802 -5.26 14.37 15.54
N TYR A 803 -5.72 15.25 16.41
CA TYR A 803 -6.53 16.40 16.04
C TYR A 803 -6.06 17.66 16.78
N THR A 804 -6.39 18.81 16.27
CA THR A 804 -6.14 20.08 16.95
C THR A 804 -7.40 20.45 17.70
N ARG A 805 -7.30 20.58 19.03
CA ARG A 805 -8.43 20.99 19.85
C ARG A 805 -8.82 22.43 19.53
N SER A 806 -10.08 22.65 19.29
CA SER A 806 -10.67 23.98 19.13
C SER A 806 -11.39 24.38 20.40
N ILE A 807 -11.32 25.66 20.77
CA ILE A 807 -11.96 26.20 21.92
C ILE A 807 -12.75 27.40 21.46
N LEU A 808 -14.06 27.44 21.75
CA LEU A 808 -14.93 28.60 21.49
C LEU A 808 -14.82 29.55 22.66
N GLY A 809 -14.54 30.83 22.38
CA GLY A 809 -14.73 31.90 23.36
C GLY A 809 -16.20 32.01 23.70
N THR A 810 -16.54 31.95 24.96
CA THR A 810 -17.90 32.12 25.43
C THR A 810 -17.96 33.34 26.36
N SER A 811 -19.14 33.93 26.48
CA SER A 811 -19.38 35.00 27.49
C SER A 811 -19.14 34.53 28.93
N GLU A 812 -19.02 33.22 29.17
CA GLU A 812 -18.71 32.62 30.46
C GLU A 812 -17.23 32.73 30.85
N TYR A 813 -16.34 32.96 29.86
CA TYR A 813 -14.90 33.05 30.10
C TYR A 813 -14.31 34.36 29.51
N PRO A 814 -14.69 35.50 30.07
CA PRO A 814 -14.31 36.81 29.52
C PRO A 814 -12.80 37.08 29.57
N ASP A 815 -12.09 36.40 30.47
CA ASP A 815 -10.62 36.54 30.60
C ASP A 815 -9.84 35.72 29.55
N GLY A 816 -10.56 35.04 28.68
CA GLY A 816 -9.93 34.20 27.66
C GLY A 816 -9.19 32.98 28.19
N ILE A 817 -9.51 32.52 29.41
CA ILE A 817 -8.87 31.37 30.05
C ILE A 817 -9.93 30.37 30.46
N ILE A 818 -9.80 29.11 30.06
CA ILE A 818 -10.57 27.96 30.56
C ILE A 818 -9.59 27.00 31.25
N GLU A 819 -9.92 26.59 32.45
CA GLU A 819 -9.21 25.50 33.13
C GLU A 819 -9.92 24.17 32.78
N VAL A 820 -9.18 23.24 32.17
CA VAL A 820 -9.60 21.87 31.89
C VAL A 820 -8.60 20.93 32.50
N ASP A 821 -9.01 20.07 33.41
CA ASP A 821 -8.13 19.10 34.10
C ASP A 821 -6.91 19.73 34.78
N GLY A 822 -7.08 20.94 35.34
CA GLY A 822 -6.01 21.66 36.01
C GLY A 822 -5.01 22.36 35.08
N VAL A 823 -5.32 22.49 33.80
CA VAL A 823 -4.53 23.20 32.82
C VAL A 823 -5.28 24.41 32.28
N ASP A 824 -4.65 25.57 32.33
CA ASP A 824 -5.18 26.83 31.81
C ASP A 824 -5.06 26.86 30.28
N TYR A 825 -6.21 27.04 29.62
CA TYR A 825 -6.31 27.18 28.17
C TYR A 825 -6.70 28.58 27.79
N TYR A 826 -5.92 29.26 26.99
CA TYR A 826 -6.23 30.59 26.50
C TYR A 826 -7.20 30.53 25.34
N ILE A 827 -8.39 31.10 25.53
CA ILE A 827 -9.37 31.36 24.47
C ILE A 827 -9.22 32.80 24.01
N GLY A 828 -9.30 33.03 22.69
CA GLY A 828 -9.23 34.38 22.14
C GLY A 828 -10.30 35.27 22.79
N THR A 829 -9.92 36.51 23.09
CA THR A 829 -10.86 37.51 23.61
C THR A 829 -11.80 37.97 22.51
N TYR A 830 -13.07 38.11 22.86
CA TYR A 830 -14.07 38.75 22.03
C TYR A 830 -13.68 40.21 21.78
N GLU A 831 -13.56 40.63 20.52
CA GLU A 831 -13.74 42.01 20.14
C GLU A 831 -15.18 42.27 19.73
N GLY A 832 -16.00 42.79 20.65
CA GLY A 832 -17.41 43.08 20.41
C GLY A 832 -18.31 41.84 20.52
N ASP A 833 -19.59 42.02 20.19
CA ASP A 833 -20.66 41.00 20.27
C ASP A 833 -20.56 39.96 19.12
N ASN A 834 -19.36 39.70 18.59
CA ASN A 834 -19.20 38.71 17.55
C ASN A 834 -18.90 37.34 18.17
N PRO A 835 -19.88 36.42 18.21
CA PRO A 835 -19.68 35.08 18.77
C PRO A 835 -18.70 34.22 17.95
N TYR A 836 -18.13 34.74 16.86
CA TYR A 836 -17.29 34.04 15.91
C TYR A 836 -15.85 34.51 15.86
N SER A 837 -15.38 35.33 16.79
CA SER A 837 -13.96 35.67 16.90
C SER A 837 -13.20 34.46 17.38
N TYR A 838 -12.58 33.77 16.39
CA TYR A 838 -11.69 32.68 16.67
C TYR A 838 -10.38 33.15 17.28
N PHE A 839 -9.74 32.25 17.99
CA PHE A 839 -8.38 32.33 18.52
C PHE A 839 -7.47 33.34 17.81
N THR A 840 -7.17 34.43 18.41
CA THR A 840 -6.17 35.37 17.94
C THR A 840 -4.80 35.17 18.61
N ASN A 841 -4.73 34.46 19.74
CA ASN A 841 -3.48 34.22 20.46
C ASN A 841 -3.10 32.74 20.43
N TYR A 842 -2.19 32.45 19.52
CA TYR A 842 -1.62 31.13 19.33
C TYR A 842 -0.53 30.84 20.36
N ASN A 843 -0.69 29.81 21.20
CA ASN A 843 0.34 29.34 22.11
C ASN A 843 0.98 28.04 21.58
N PRO A 844 2.23 28.07 21.07
CA PRO A 844 2.88 26.88 20.50
C PRO A 844 3.03 25.73 21.50
N LYS A 845 3.13 26.05 22.79
CA LYS A 845 3.25 25.08 23.88
C LYS A 845 1.95 24.27 24.04
N PHE A 846 0.85 24.95 23.90
CA PHE A 846 -0.49 24.43 23.96
C PHE A 846 -0.78 23.44 22.80
N PHE A 847 -0.46 23.81 21.56
CA PHE A 847 -0.65 22.91 20.41
C PHE A 847 0.22 21.64 20.47
N ARG A 848 1.41 21.72 21.06
CA ARG A 848 2.22 20.52 21.30
C ARG A 848 1.61 19.62 22.36
N MET A 849 1.01 20.17 23.38
CA MET A 849 0.33 19.40 24.44
C MET A 849 -1.00 18.81 23.97
N LEU A 850 -1.76 19.53 23.14
CA LEU A 850 -3.03 19.04 22.60
C LEU A 850 -2.85 17.78 21.71
N GLY A 851 -1.79 17.72 20.95
CA GLY A 851 -1.45 16.52 20.19
C GLY A 851 -1.04 15.31 21.06
N LEU A 852 -0.89 15.50 22.38
CA LEU A 852 -0.47 14.44 23.32
C LEU A 852 -1.61 13.96 24.23
N THR A 853 -2.72 14.72 24.34
CA THR A 853 -3.66 14.53 25.44
C THR A 853 -4.75 13.51 25.22
N ASP A 854 -5.07 13.10 24.00
CA ASP A 854 -6.09 12.08 23.84
C ASP A 854 -5.62 10.89 23.01
N ILE A 855 -5.19 9.88 23.76
CA ILE A 855 -5.07 8.50 23.33
C ILE A 855 -6.41 7.83 23.63
N ASN A 856 -7.48 8.32 23.07
CA ASN A 856 -8.70 7.54 22.97
C ASN A 856 -8.39 6.45 21.94
N GLY A 857 -8.11 5.26 22.43
CA GLY A 857 -7.90 4.11 21.59
C GLY A 857 -9.23 3.60 21.07
N HIS A 858 -9.25 3.13 19.85
CA HIS A 858 -10.30 2.25 19.37
C HIS A 858 -9.83 0.81 19.47
N SER A 859 -10.76 -0.08 19.70
CA SER A 859 -10.52 -1.53 19.63
C SER A 859 -11.46 -2.16 18.61
N ALA A 860 -10.98 -3.15 17.89
CA ALA A 860 -11.80 -3.95 17.00
C ALA A 860 -11.48 -5.43 17.16
N VAL A 861 -12.51 -6.25 17.08
CA VAL A 861 -12.38 -7.71 17.13
C VAL A 861 -13.06 -8.29 15.91
N ASP A 862 -12.30 -9.06 15.12
CA ASP A 862 -12.82 -9.77 13.96
C ASP A 862 -12.68 -11.27 14.18
N ILE A 863 -13.69 -12.02 13.74
CA ILE A 863 -13.72 -13.48 13.87
C ILE A 863 -14.03 -14.10 12.51
N LYS A 864 -13.28 -15.18 12.21
CA LYS A 864 -13.59 -16.08 11.09
C LYS A 864 -13.68 -17.50 11.60
N LEU A 865 -14.77 -18.17 11.30
CA LEU A 865 -14.97 -19.60 11.59
C LEU A 865 -15.16 -20.33 10.27
N HIS A 866 -14.54 -21.50 10.13
CA HIS A 866 -14.74 -22.31 8.93
C HIS A 866 -14.82 -23.79 9.22
N LYS A 867 -15.51 -24.49 8.31
CA LYS A 867 -15.60 -25.96 8.28
C LYS A 867 -15.47 -26.47 6.86
N THR A 868 -14.58 -27.46 6.67
CA THR A 868 -14.37 -28.08 5.36
C THR A 868 -14.96 -29.50 5.38
N PHE A 869 -15.73 -29.83 4.35
CA PHE A 869 -16.33 -31.14 4.09
C PHE A 869 -15.72 -31.73 2.83
N ASN A 870 -15.46 -33.03 2.82
CA ASN A 870 -14.99 -33.75 1.64
C ASN A 870 -16.16 -34.57 1.09
N PHE A 871 -16.56 -34.26 -0.14
CA PHE A 871 -17.65 -35.00 -0.81
C PHE A 871 -17.38 -35.11 -2.30
N GLY A 872 -17.53 -36.31 -2.88
CA GLY A 872 -17.36 -36.53 -4.33
C GLY A 872 -15.98 -36.18 -4.90
N GLY A 873 -14.92 -36.24 -4.08
CA GLY A 873 -13.56 -35.85 -4.50
C GLY A 873 -13.29 -34.34 -4.44
N LEU A 874 -14.30 -33.53 -4.12
CA LEU A 874 -14.20 -32.10 -3.93
C LEU A 874 -14.17 -31.74 -2.43
N LYS A 875 -13.58 -30.60 -2.10
CA LYS A 875 -13.60 -30.03 -0.75
C LYS A 875 -14.50 -28.80 -0.73
N TYR A 876 -15.48 -28.81 0.16
CA TYR A 876 -16.42 -27.72 0.37
C TYR A 876 -16.10 -27.03 1.68
N LYS A 877 -15.62 -25.78 1.64
CA LYS A 877 -15.34 -24.98 2.83
C LYS A 877 -16.46 -23.96 3.01
N ILE A 878 -17.17 -24.04 4.11
CA ILE A 878 -18.18 -23.05 4.52
C ILE A 878 -17.52 -22.21 5.61
N PHE A 879 -17.71 -20.89 5.55
CA PHE A 879 -17.15 -19.99 6.55
C PHE A 879 -18.06 -18.80 6.84
N ILE A 880 -17.91 -18.26 8.03
CA ILE A 880 -18.50 -17.00 8.48
C ILE A 880 -17.37 -16.04 8.87
N GLU A 881 -17.46 -14.82 8.43
CA GLU A 881 -16.58 -13.70 8.79
C GLU A 881 -17.42 -12.61 9.46
N ILE A 882 -16.97 -12.17 10.64
CA ILE A 882 -17.60 -11.06 11.37
C ILE A 882 -16.50 -10.04 11.63
N GLU A 883 -16.63 -8.87 11.02
CA GLU A 883 -15.79 -7.71 11.26
C GLU A 883 -16.45 -6.82 12.30
N ASN A 884 -15.66 -6.22 13.18
CA ASN A 884 -16.12 -5.36 14.28
C ASN A 884 -17.21 -6.05 15.13
N LEU A 885 -16.88 -7.19 15.69
CA LEU A 885 -17.81 -8.08 16.43
C LEU A 885 -18.64 -7.35 17.49
N PHE A 886 -18.05 -6.38 18.18
CA PHE A 886 -18.70 -5.64 19.26
C PHE A 886 -19.43 -4.39 18.78
N ASP A 887 -19.43 -4.11 17.46
CA ASP A 887 -20.08 -2.95 16.84
C ASP A 887 -19.58 -1.61 17.42
N GLU A 888 -18.27 -1.53 17.64
CA GLU A 888 -17.65 -0.34 18.20
C GLU A 888 -17.66 0.81 17.17
N GLU A 889 -18.09 1.97 17.58
CA GLU A 889 -18.07 3.18 16.74
C GLU A 889 -16.63 3.67 16.62
N ILE A 890 -16.07 3.59 15.41
CA ILE A 890 -14.71 4.03 15.13
C ILE A 890 -14.78 5.42 14.46
N PRO A 891 -14.43 6.51 15.18
CA PRO A 891 -14.50 7.84 14.62
C PRO A 891 -13.50 8.00 13.47
N ARG A 892 -13.97 8.38 12.29
CA ARG A 892 -13.14 8.86 11.18
C ARG A 892 -12.79 10.34 11.33
N ARG A 893 -13.71 11.11 11.90
CA ARG A 893 -13.51 12.52 12.27
C ARG A 893 -13.67 12.70 13.76
N ILE A 894 -12.75 13.43 14.31
CA ILE A 894 -12.78 13.83 15.72
C ILE A 894 -13.40 15.22 15.77
N ASN A 895 -14.40 15.41 16.63
CA ASN A 895 -14.90 16.71 16.99
C ASN A 895 -13.79 17.46 17.74
N SER A 896 -13.31 18.56 17.16
CA SER A 896 -12.16 19.28 17.70
C SER A 896 -12.43 19.94 19.05
N PHE A 897 -13.68 20.03 19.50
CA PHE A 897 -14.05 20.58 20.81
C PHE A 897 -14.11 19.52 21.89
N THR A 898 -14.74 18.38 21.59
CA THR A 898 -14.92 17.30 22.57
C THR A 898 -13.75 16.35 22.62
N GLY A 899 -13.02 16.18 21.50
CA GLY A 899 -11.99 15.17 21.36
C GLY A 899 -12.52 13.77 21.04
N GLU A 900 -13.82 13.63 20.87
CA GLU A 900 -14.53 12.38 20.59
C GLU A 900 -15.08 12.36 19.16
N GLY A 901 -15.71 11.27 18.75
CA GLY A 901 -16.48 11.20 17.51
C GLY A 901 -17.67 12.17 17.55
N TYR A 902 -18.18 12.53 16.39
CA TYR A 902 -19.39 13.33 16.30
C TYR A 902 -20.63 12.50 16.60
N ASN A 903 -21.50 13.01 17.48
CA ASN A 903 -22.81 12.45 17.71
C ASN A 903 -23.87 13.13 16.83
N PRO A 904 -24.99 12.46 16.52
CA PRO A 904 -26.12 13.08 15.83
C PRO A 904 -26.58 14.35 16.56
N GLY A 905 -26.72 15.45 15.81
CA GLY A 905 -27.14 16.74 16.35
C GLY A 905 -26.05 17.59 17.00
N GLU A 906 -24.80 17.15 17.02
CA GLU A 906 -23.68 17.98 17.45
C GLU A 906 -23.38 19.12 16.47
N ILE A 907 -23.02 20.29 17.03
CA ILE A 907 -22.68 21.48 16.26
C ILE A 907 -21.39 21.28 15.50
N ILE A 908 -21.40 21.60 14.21
CA ILE A 908 -20.17 21.62 13.39
C ILE A 908 -19.41 22.91 13.67
N PRO A 909 -18.17 22.83 14.13
CA PRO A 909 -17.45 23.99 14.64
C PRO A 909 -16.96 24.99 13.59
N TYR A 910 -17.15 24.79 12.33
CA TYR A 910 -16.67 25.66 11.25
C TYR A 910 -17.77 26.28 10.39
N SER A 911 -19.03 25.96 10.65
CA SER A 911 -20.09 26.81 10.11
C SER A 911 -20.09 28.09 10.91
N MET A 912 -19.96 29.21 10.24
CA MET A 912 -20.12 30.55 10.89
C MET A 912 -21.46 30.75 11.54
N ILE A 913 -22.23 29.70 11.64
CA ILE A 913 -23.59 29.64 12.10
C ILE A 913 -23.65 28.52 13.11
N THR A 914 -24.09 28.80 14.30
CA THR A 914 -24.49 27.80 15.29
C THR A 914 -25.75 27.09 14.79
N TRP A 915 -25.55 26.22 13.82
CA TRP A 915 -26.61 25.33 13.40
C TRP A 915 -26.76 24.24 14.44
N PRO A 916 -27.94 23.97 14.93
CA PRO A 916 -28.24 22.61 15.25
C PRO A 916 -28.15 21.89 13.91
N ASN A 917 -27.04 21.23 13.64
CA ASN A 917 -26.97 20.44 12.43
C ASN A 917 -27.95 19.29 12.54
N PRO A 918 -29.15 19.40 11.97
CA PRO A 918 -30.10 18.30 12.00
C PRO A 918 -29.59 17.14 11.19
N ASN A 919 -28.50 17.38 10.43
CA ASN A 919 -28.03 16.51 9.43
C ASN A 919 -26.76 15.81 9.92
N TYR A 920 -26.91 14.56 10.23
CA TYR A 920 -25.84 13.64 10.58
C TYR A 920 -25.06 13.27 9.34
N ASP A 921 -23.80 13.72 9.24
CA ASP A 921 -22.89 13.25 8.19
C ASP A 921 -22.39 11.83 8.52
N PRO A 922 -22.90 10.80 7.84
CA PRO A 922 -22.59 9.42 8.15
C PRO A 922 -21.14 9.06 7.85
N SER A 923 -20.40 9.89 7.10
CA SER A 923 -18.98 9.65 6.79
C SER A 923 -18.05 9.89 7.97
N ARG A 924 -18.54 10.47 9.04
CA ARG A 924 -17.75 10.77 10.26
C ARG A 924 -17.42 9.54 11.09
N ILE A 925 -18.17 8.46 10.90
CA ILE A 925 -18.00 7.18 11.61
C ILE A 925 -17.59 6.10 10.60
N GLY A 926 -16.73 5.18 11.04
CA GLY A 926 -16.29 4.03 10.27
C GLY A 926 -17.42 3.01 10.03
N LYS A 927 -17.10 1.97 9.27
CA LYS A 927 -18.02 0.89 8.97
C LYS A 927 -18.45 0.19 10.28
N PRO A 928 -19.76 0.06 10.58
CA PRO A 928 -20.26 -0.73 11.67
C PRO A 928 -19.98 -2.23 11.49
N ARG A 929 -20.42 -3.05 12.45
CA ARG A 929 -20.28 -4.51 12.35
C ARG A 929 -20.81 -5.04 11.02
N SER A 930 -20.03 -5.89 10.37
CA SER A 930 -20.45 -6.62 9.17
C SER A 930 -20.30 -8.12 9.35
N THR A 931 -21.24 -8.87 8.79
CA THR A 931 -21.23 -10.34 8.84
C THR A 931 -21.37 -10.88 7.43
N GLU A 932 -20.38 -11.64 7.00
CA GLU A 932 -20.37 -12.27 5.68
C GLU A 932 -20.37 -13.80 5.82
N LEU A 933 -21.17 -14.47 5.02
CA LEU A 933 -21.16 -15.93 4.86
C LEU A 933 -20.54 -16.28 3.52
N GLY A 934 -19.70 -17.31 3.49
CA GLY A 934 -19.06 -17.74 2.27
C GLY A 934 -19.00 -19.23 2.11
N VAL A 935 -18.99 -19.63 0.83
CA VAL A 935 -18.78 -21.01 0.40
C VAL A 935 -17.63 -21.04 -0.60
N GLN A 936 -16.69 -21.96 -0.39
CA GLN A 936 -15.58 -22.20 -1.31
C GLN A 936 -15.54 -23.68 -1.69
N ILE A 937 -15.44 -23.95 -2.98
CA ILE A 937 -15.27 -25.30 -3.55
C ILE A 937 -13.85 -25.40 -4.05
N LEU A 938 -13.10 -26.40 -3.57
CA LEU A 938 -11.71 -26.68 -3.96
C LEU A 938 -11.67 -28.02 -4.71
N PHE A 939 -10.95 -28.08 -5.83
CA PHE A 939 -10.83 -29.27 -6.67
C PHE A 939 -9.43 -29.46 -7.23
#